data_e9e212f7b2faa9e53ccf4a7b9bc7ea33
#
_entry.id   e9e212f7b2faa9e53ccf4a7b9bc7ea33
#
_cell.length_a   1.000
_cell.length_b   1.000
_cell.length_c   1.000
_cell.angle_alpha   90.00
_cell.angle_beta   90.00
_cell.angle_gamma   90.00
#
_symmetry.space_group_name_H-M   'P 1'
#
loop_
_entity.id
_entity.type
_entity.pdbx_description
1 polymer ?
#
loop_
_entity_poly.entity_id
_entity_poly.type
_entity_poly.pdbx_seq_one_letter_code
_entity_poly.pdbx_strand_id
1 'polypeptide(L)'
;MRKKSAESAPLLDEQGRKPLKLDYPQTFKVGFAFAIIMLFWTAYDFVVPLLLEHAYGLPNSLRGLIMGLDNLLSLFMLPLFGKLSDNAHGKLAKKFGRRTPFIVIGTVASVILMVFVPVATLNQQKNANKYIENFESSLSTVITTEDGKEITKLESLLTQWWDSGDKNYCDKSYIKMNFGENATDAEMKAFFVSLKYDENFSSKKAVLNMLGSETYYYVIDGQKVEVSLEDTAPSGETYQVIKERNANYTKYVKSGMNNYESDQIYENVTKKTGGASIGVYMVILLLVLIAMATFRSPAVALMPDVTPKPLRSQGNAIINLCGGIGGAIAFLIYTVVLFGNNINNYVIIFSCVAAGMLLLLAGFLALVKERKMVDKCQQICKEYGIDDFDEEEKDKQDGGKLEDAEANPEGDAEISAPEPAPAIDIVMTDTSGNFVADTQSTPDSAEQMSPDTLEFAKEVTHNAKTPRKSPKEWWSSKPQTEKSKLISFWLILASIFMWFMGYNAVSSNLSVYTTKALNLSAGVASIISGVSMGISAIAFIPVGYMAAKIGRRKSIIIGFGMAVVSFVLIFAFVRPNNEAIIPAVLFALFYLIAGFGLIIANVNTFPMVTELSTSATVGQYTGYYYMATMSAQAITPFIAGLIMDHISNR
;
A
#
# COMPACT_ATOMS: atom_id res chain seq x y z
N MET A 1 26.74 44.83 -16.76
CA MET A 1 25.37 45.42 -16.81
C MET A 1 24.36 44.30 -17.06
N ARG A 2 23.71 43.80 -16.01
CA ARG A 2 22.57 42.83 -16.12
C ARG A 2 21.32 43.62 -16.44
N LYS A 3 20.73 43.39 -17.62
CA LYS A 3 19.37 43.86 -17.94
C LYS A 3 18.38 43.23 -16.96
N LYS A 4 17.77 44.04 -16.10
CA LYS A 4 16.53 43.68 -15.40
C LYS A 4 15.48 43.43 -16.48
N SER A 5 15.02 42.19 -16.59
CA SER A 5 13.82 41.87 -17.37
C SER A 5 12.64 42.66 -16.74
N ALA A 6 11.95 43.40 -17.56
CA ALA A 6 10.72 44.11 -17.15
C ALA A 6 9.74 43.05 -16.63
N GLU A 7 9.43 43.11 -15.34
CA GLU A 7 8.30 42.40 -14.74
C GLU A 7 7.03 42.90 -15.44
N SER A 8 6.43 42.06 -16.26
CA SER A 8 5.11 42.33 -16.85
C SER A 8 4.14 42.51 -15.68
N ALA A 9 3.41 43.63 -15.69
CA ALA A 9 2.36 43.92 -14.71
C ALA A 9 1.43 42.71 -14.61
N PRO A 10 1.03 42.28 -13.41
CA PRO A 10 0.13 41.13 -13.25
C PRO A 10 -1.17 41.42 -13.97
N LEU A 11 -1.57 40.50 -14.88
CA LEU A 11 -2.89 40.56 -15.50
C LEU A 11 -3.92 40.49 -14.40
N LEU A 12 -4.70 41.58 -14.25
CA LEU A 12 -5.81 41.66 -13.31
C LEU A 12 -7.04 41.02 -13.96
N ASP A 13 -7.92 40.40 -13.17
CA ASP A 13 -9.22 39.91 -13.67
C ASP A 13 -10.15 41.09 -14.03
N GLU A 14 -11.34 40.80 -14.58
CA GLU A 14 -12.34 41.79 -14.96
C GLU A 14 -12.79 42.68 -13.79
N GLN A 15 -12.49 42.27 -12.54
CA GLN A 15 -12.79 43.01 -11.31
C GLN A 15 -11.54 43.68 -10.69
N GLY A 16 -10.42 43.71 -11.42
CA GLY A 16 -9.18 44.36 -10.98
C GLY A 16 -8.40 43.61 -9.90
N ARG A 17 -8.67 42.31 -9.69
CA ARG A 17 -7.99 41.46 -8.68
C ARG A 17 -6.82 40.72 -9.29
N LYS A 18 -5.82 40.38 -8.45
CA LYS A 18 -4.70 39.53 -8.85
C LYS A 18 -5.20 38.11 -9.14
N PRO A 19 -4.62 37.39 -10.11
CA PRO A 19 -5.00 36.02 -10.38
C PRO A 19 -4.80 35.15 -9.13
N LEU A 20 -5.77 34.28 -8.84
CA LEU A 20 -5.74 33.35 -7.71
C LEU A 20 -4.53 32.41 -7.85
N LYS A 21 -3.64 32.39 -6.86
CA LYS A 21 -2.41 31.58 -6.86
C LYS A 21 -2.36 30.71 -5.61
N LEU A 22 -1.82 29.48 -5.77
CA LEU A 22 -1.59 28.58 -4.65
C LEU A 22 -0.53 29.15 -3.69
N ASP A 23 -0.80 29.07 -2.38
CA ASP A 23 0.18 29.33 -1.34
C ASP A 23 1.05 28.09 -1.15
N TYR A 24 2.11 27.98 -1.97
CA TYR A 24 3.04 26.85 -1.93
C TYR A 24 3.64 26.59 -0.54
N PRO A 25 4.14 27.60 0.21
CA PRO A 25 4.63 27.41 1.56
C PRO A 25 3.59 26.82 2.52
N GLN A 26 2.34 27.27 2.43
CA GLN A 26 1.25 26.75 3.27
C GLN A 26 0.93 25.30 2.90
N THR A 27 0.82 24.99 1.61
CA THR A 27 0.55 23.64 1.12
C THR A 27 1.67 22.66 1.49
N PHE A 28 2.93 23.10 1.40
CA PHE A 28 4.08 22.28 1.81
C PHE A 28 4.06 21.94 3.31
N LYS A 29 3.64 22.88 4.17
CA LYS A 29 3.47 22.60 5.62
C LYS A 29 2.44 21.51 5.86
N VAL A 30 1.29 21.56 5.16
CA VAL A 30 0.27 20.50 5.23
C VAL A 30 0.82 19.15 4.73
N GLY A 31 1.73 19.19 3.78
CA GLY A 31 2.41 18.01 3.24
C GLY A 31 3.16 17.16 4.27
N PHE A 32 3.53 17.70 5.45
CA PHE A 32 4.10 16.91 6.54
C PHE A 32 3.18 15.77 6.98
N ALA A 33 1.87 15.98 7.03
CA ALA A 33 0.91 14.92 7.35
C ALA A 33 0.92 13.80 6.30
N PHE A 34 1.10 14.13 5.02
CA PHE A 34 1.25 13.16 3.93
C PHE A 34 2.58 12.42 3.99
N ALA A 35 3.66 13.10 4.37
CA ALA A 35 4.95 12.46 4.58
C ALA A 35 4.87 11.42 5.71
N ILE A 36 4.14 11.68 6.81
CA ILE A 36 3.90 10.70 7.88
C ILE A 36 3.16 9.47 7.34
N ILE A 37 2.09 9.67 6.54
CA ILE A 37 1.32 8.58 5.95
C ILE A 37 2.23 7.70 5.09
N MET A 38 2.97 8.28 4.17
CA MET A 38 3.78 7.55 3.21
C MET A 38 5.03 6.92 3.84
N LEU A 39 5.60 7.54 4.87
CA LEU A 39 6.69 6.95 5.65
C LEU A 39 6.27 5.61 6.28
N PHE A 40 5.07 5.56 6.87
CA PHE A 40 4.51 4.33 7.43
C PHE A 40 4.21 3.30 6.34
N TRP A 41 3.40 3.66 5.33
CA TRP A 41 2.93 2.69 4.33
C TRP A 41 4.06 2.09 3.52
N THR A 42 5.05 2.89 3.14
CA THR A 42 6.21 2.38 2.39
C THR A 42 7.01 1.35 3.21
N ALA A 43 7.18 1.58 4.52
CA ALA A 43 7.82 0.60 5.39
C ALA A 43 6.94 -0.64 5.60
N TYR A 44 5.64 -0.45 5.80
CA TYR A 44 4.66 -1.54 5.96
C TYR A 44 4.64 -2.47 4.75
N ASP A 45 4.43 -1.93 3.57
CA ASP A 45 4.26 -2.70 2.32
C ASP A 45 5.50 -3.51 1.96
N PHE A 46 6.69 -3.00 2.29
CA PHE A 46 7.95 -3.71 2.00
C PHE A 46 8.34 -4.71 3.10
N VAL A 47 8.23 -4.31 4.36
CA VAL A 47 8.83 -5.06 5.48
C VAL A 47 7.88 -6.13 6.03
N VAL A 48 6.56 -5.87 6.08
CA VAL A 48 5.60 -6.81 6.65
C VAL A 48 5.54 -8.14 5.88
N PRO A 49 5.52 -8.18 4.54
CA PRO A 49 5.56 -9.45 3.81
C PRO A 49 6.80 -10.30 4.12
N LEU A 50 7.98 -9.65 4.22
CA LEU A 50 9.24 -10.31 4.58
C LEU A 50 9.20 -10.85 6.02
N LEU A 51 8.65 -10.05 6.94
CA LEU A 51 8.51 -10.44 8.35
C LEU A 51 7.59 -11.66 8.49
N LEU A 52 6.45 -11.66 7.81
CA LEU A 52 5.49 -12.78 7.82
C LEU A 52 6.10 -14.05 7.24
N GLU A 53 6.94 -13.91 6.25
CA GLU A 53 7.66 -15.03 5.66
C GLU A 53 8.75 -15.57 6.58
N HIS A 54 9.68 -14.72 7.03
CA HIS A 54 10.81 -15.13 7.84
C HIS A 54 10.41 -15.65 9.24
N ALA A 55 9.35 -15.05 9.85
CA ALA A 55 8.92 -15.48 11.17
C ALA A 55 8.00 -16.71 11.14
N TYR A 56 7.12 -16.78 10.15
CA TYR A 56 6.03 -17.75 10.14
C TYR A 56 6.03 -18.70 8.95
N GLY A 57 6.82 -18.44 7.91
CA GLY A 57 6.80 -19.24 6.69
C GLY A 57 5.45 -19.27 5.99
N LEU A 58 4.63 -18.21 6.11
CA LEU A 58 3.26 -18.24 5.61
C LEU A 58 3.21 -18.41 4.09
N PRO A 59 2.29 -19.25 3.57
CA PRO A 59 2.01 -19.33 2.15
C PRO A 59 1.63 -17.97 1.56
N ASN A 60 1.87 -17.77 0.26
CA ASN A 60 1.61 -16.50 -0.42
C ASN A 60 0.15 -16.05 -0.30
N SER A 61 -0.81 -16.98 -0.34
CA SER A 61 -2.24 -16.71 -0.17
C SER A 61 -2.55 -16.12 1.20
N LEU A 62 -2.03 -16.68 2.29
CA LEU A 62 -2.24 -16.17 3.64
C LEU A 62 -1.54 -14.82 3.86
N ARG A 63 -0.31 -14.65 3.33
CA ARG A 63 0.37 -13.36 3.33
C ARG A 63 -0.45 -12.30 2.60
N GLY A 64 -0.94 -12.66 1.39
CA GLY A 64 -1.78 -11.79 0.59
C GLY A 64 -3.09 -11.40 1.30
N LEU A 65 -3.71 -12.33 2.01
CA LEU A 65 -4.89 -12.05 2.83
C LEU A 65 -4.59 -11.03 3.93
N ILE A 66 -3.49 -11.21 4.67
CA ILE A 66 -3.08 -10.30 5.73
C ILE A 66 -2.77 -8.90 5.16
N MET A 67 -2.05 -8.84 4.03
CA MET A 67 -1.74 -7.58 3.35
C MET A 67 -2.97 -6.88 2.76
N GLY A 68 -4.04 -7.62 2.45
CA GLY A 68 -5.28 -7.04 1.98
C GLY A 68 -6.18 -6.47 3.09
N LEU A 69 -5.94 -6.83 4.37
CA LEU A 69 -6.77 -6.41 5.49
C LEU A 69 -6.75 -4.89 5.72
N ASP A 70 -5.63 -4.23 5.44
CA ASP A 70 -5.47 -2.77 5.56
C ASP A 70 -6.45 -2.03 4.65
N ASN A 71 -6.57 -2.47 3.40
CA ASN A 71 -7.46 -1.87 2.41
C ASN A 71 -8.93 -2.22 2.68
N LEU A 72 -9.20 -3.44 3.11
CA LEU A 72 -10.54 -3.85 3.54
C LEU A 72 -11.00 -3.03 4.74
N LEU A 73 -10.15 -2.86 5.74
CA LEU A 73 -10.45 -2.06 6.92
C LEU A 73 -10.61 -0.57 6.57
N SER A 74 -9.77 -0.07 5.68
CA SER A 74 -9.80 1.31 5.20
C SER A 74 -11.12 1.66 4.52
N LEU A 75 -11.76 0.71 3.81
CA LEU A 75 -13.05 0.90 3.14
C LEU A 75 -14.14 1.37 4.12
N PHE A 76 -14.11 0.88 5.37
CA PHE A 76 -15.09 1.22 6.40
C PHE A 76 -14.58 2.33 7.34
N MET A 77 -13.31 2.28 7.72
CA MET A 77 -12.76 3.17 8.74
C MET A 77 -12.47 4.58 8.22
N LEU A 78 -12.08 4.75 6.95
CA LEU A 78 -11.80 6.08 6.41
C LEU A 78 -13.06 6.97 6.38
N PRO A 79 -14.23 6.53 5.89
CA PRO A 79 -15.47 7.31 5.99
C PRO A 79 -15.88 7.57 7.43
N LEU A 80 -15.72 6.58 8.32
CA LEU A 80 -16.06 6.72 9.74
C LEU A 80 -15.24 7.84 10.40
N PHE A 81 -13.91 7.78 10.33
CA PHE A 81 -13.05 8.80 10.93
C PHE A 81 -13.10 10.14 10.20
N GLY A 82 -13.40 10.14 8.90
CA GLY A 82 -13.73 11.35 8.16
C GLY A 82 -14.92 12.07 8.80
N LYS A 83 -16.06 11.38 8.93
CA LYS A 83 -17.28 11.92 9.54
C LYS A 83 -17.08 12.34 11.01
N LEU A 84 -16.35 11.54 11.80
CA LEU A 84 -16.04 11.87 13.19
C LEU A 84 -15.22 13.16 13.28
N SER A 85 -14.24 13.35 12.39
CA SER A 85 -13.41 14.57 12.38
C SER A 85 -14.17 15.78 11.84
N ASP A 86 -15.11 15.60 10.89
CA ASP A 86 -15.99 16.67 10.39
C ASP A 86 -16.88 17.22 11.51
N ASN A 87 -17.43 16.34 12.33
CA ASN A 87 -18.33 16.67 13.43
C ASN A 87 -17.61 16.98 14.76
N ALA A 88 -16.31 17.25 14.73
CA ALA A 88 -15.55 17.53 15.95
C ALA A 88 -15.74 18.98 16.43
N HIS A 89 -16.53 19.18 17.49
CA HIS A 89 -16.83 20.51 18.07
C HIS A 89 -16.27 20.69 19.51
N GLY A 90 -15.52 19.72 20.04
CA GLY A 90 -14.99 19.72 21.41
C GLY A 90 -13.95 20.83 21.67
N LYS A 91 -13.54 20.98 22.94
CA LYS A 91 -12.54 21.99 23.38
C LYS A 91 -11.21 21.89 22.59
N LEU A 92 -10.77 20.69 22.23
CA LEU A 92 -9.55 20.47 21.44
C LEU A 92 -9.74 20.96 20.00
N ALA A 93 -10.88 20.69 19.37
CA ALA A 93 -11.19 21.15 18.02
C ALA A 93 -11.28 22.69 17.97
N LYS A 94 -11.89 23.33 18.99
CA LYS A 94 -11.92 24.80 19.13
C LYS A 94 -10.53 25.43 19.27
N LYS A 95 -9.54 24.72 19.89
CA LYS A 95 -8.19 25.23 20.13
C LYS A 95 -7.25 25.00 18.95
N PHE A 96 -7.22 23.77 18.40
CA PHE A 96 -6.21 23.32 17.44
C PHE A 96 -6.75 23.17 16.00
N GLY A 97 -8.06 23.16 15.81
CA GLY A 97 -8.74 22.79 14.57
C GLY A 97 -9.41 21.42 14.68
N ARG A 98 -10.33 21.10 13.78
CA ARG A 98 -11.13 19.87 13.84
C ARG A 98 -10.35 18.61 13.43
N ARG A 99 -9.34 18.74 12.55
CA ARG A 99 -8.52 17.63 12.02
C ARG A 99 -7.30 17.32 12.88
N THR A 100 -6.59 18.34 13.35
CA THR A 100 -5.31 18.22 14.08
C THR A 100 -5.38 17.26 15.28
N PRO A 101 -6.40 17.24 16.15
CA PRO A 101 -6.45 16.29 17.27
C PRO A 101 -6.44 14.83 16.82
N PHE A 102 -7.18 14.48 15.75
CA PHE A 102 -7.20 13.12 15.19
C PHE A 102 -5.84 12.74 14.59
N ILE A 103 -5.20 13.67 13.87
CA ILE A 103 -3.87 13.48 13.32
C ILE A 103 -2.87 13.16 14.44
N VAL A 104 -2.89 13.92 15.53
CA VAL A 104 -1.98 13.72 16.67
C VAL A 104 -2.24 12.39 17.38
N ILE A 105 -3.50 12.16 17.78
CA ILE A 105 -3.87 10.95 18.53
C ILE A 105 -3.58 9.69 17.69
N GLY A 106 -4.01 9.68 16.42
CA GLY A 106 -3.81 8.55 15.53
C GLY A 106 -2.33 8.29 15.23
N THR A 107 -1.53 9.34 14.98
CA THR A 107 -0.08 9.18 14.75
C THR A 107 0.63 8.66 15.99
N VAL A 108 0.36 9.22 17.18
CA VAL A 108 1.00 8.77 18.43
C VAL A 108 0.62 7.33 18.75
N ALA A 109 -0.67 6.98 18.62
CA ALA A 109 -1.11 5.60 18.80
C ALA A 109 -0.44 4.64 17.80
N SER A 110 -0.36 5.02 16.52
CA SER A 110 0.32 4.22 15.49
C SER A 110 1.80 4.03 15.81
N VAL A 111 2.50 5.08 16.22
CA VAL A 111 3.93 5.03 16.58
C VAL A 111 4.18 4.06 17.73
N ILE A 112 3.35 4.10 18.75
CA ILE A 112 3.48 3.19 19.90
C ILE A 112 3.23 1.75 19.46
N LEU A 113 2.12 1.52 18.76
CA LEU A 113 1.68 0.17 18.40
C LEU A 113 2.57 -0.48 17.34
N MET A 114 3.06 0.29 16.35
CA MET A 114 3.85 -0.28 15.24
C MET A 114 5.17 -0.93 15.70
N VAL A 115 5.78 -0.44 16.76
CA VAL A 115 7.02 -1.04 17.31
C VAL A 115 6.74 -2.44 17.87
N PHE A 116 5.54 -2.67 18.38
CA PHE A 116 5.16 -3.99 18.89
C PHE A 116 4.91 -5.02 17.80
N VAL A 117 4.66 -4.62 16.54
CA VAL A 117 4.47 -5.54 15.40
C VAL A 117 5.66 -6.49 15.25
N PRO A 118 6.90 -6.03 15.02
CA PRO A 118 8.04 -6.93 14.92
C PRO A 118 8.43 -7.53 16.28
N VAL A 119 8.23 -6.83 17.40
CA VAL A 119 8.54 -7.37 18.74
C VAL A 119 7.71 -8.61 19.03
N ALA A 120 6.43 -8.64 18.67
CA ALA A 120 5.57 -9.80 18.84
C ALA A 120 6.05 -11.04 18.07
N THR A 121 6.84 -10.85 17.02
CA THR A 121 7.38 -11.94 16.18
C THR A 121 8.76 -12.43 16.60
N LEU A 122 9.49 -11.71 17.48
CA LEU A 122 10.90 -12.02 17.81
C LEU A 122 11.10 -13.46 18.30
N ASN A 123 10.22 -13.93 19.18
CA ASN A 123 10.33 -15.30 19.69
C ASN A 123 10.08 -16.33 18.59
N GLN A 124 9.13 -16.05 17.71
CA GLN A 124 8.81 -16.90 16.58
C GLN A 124 9.98 -16.91 15.57
N GLN A 125 10.57 -15.74 15.26
CA GLN A 125 11.76 -15.64 14.41
C GLN A 125 12.95 -16.44 14.99
N LYS A 126 13.19 -16.35 16.31
CA LYS A 126 14.23 -17.15 16.97
C LYS A 126 14.00 -18.65 16.79
N ASN A 127 12.76 -19.10 16.97
CA ASN A 127 12.40 -20.51 16.79
C ASN A 127 12.55 -20.95 15.33
N ALA A 128 12.11 -20.10 14.38
CA ALA A 128 12.27 -20.35 12.95
C ALA A 128 13.75 -20.44 12.56
N ASN A 129 14.56 -19.44 12.95
CA ASN A 129 16.00 -19.43 12.66
C ASN A 129 16.70 -20.68 13.23
N LYS A 130 16.43 -21.00 14.51
CA LYS A 130 17.00 -22.20 15.13
C LYS A 130 16.61 -23.49 14.42
N TYR A 131 15.36 -23.55 13.95
CA TYR A 131 14.90 -24.71 13.16
C TYR A 131 15.66 -24.81 11.84
N ILE A 132 15.81 -23.69 11.11
CA ILE A 132 16.52 -23.65 9.84
C ILE A 132 18.02 -23.94 10.02
N GLU A 133 18.69 -23.35 11.01
CA GLU A 133 20.10 -23.66 11.32
C GLU A 133 20.31 -25.16 11.58
N ASN A 134 19.41 -25.79 12.34
CA ASN A 134 19.46 -27.24 12.57
C ASN A 134 19.15 -28.04 11.29
N PHE A 135 18.25 -27.58 10.46
CA PHE A 135 17.92 -28.20 9.19
C PHE A 135 19.11 -28.11 8.21
N GLU A 136 19.66 -26.93 7.98
CA GLU A 136 20.81 -26.69 7.10
C GLU A 136 22.03 -27.51 7.54
N SER A 137 22.35 -27.51 8.84
CA SER A 137 23.44 -28.32 9.38
C SER A 137 23.23 -29.84 9.16
N SER A 138 21.95 -30.27 9.14
CA SER A 138 21.61 -31.67 8.88
C SER A 138 21.77 -32.08 7.40
N LEU A 139 21.76 -31.13 6.45
CA LEU A 139 21.84 -31.44 5.02
C LEU A 139 23.16 -32.11 4.60
N SER A 140 24.25 -31.87 5.32
CA SER A 140 25.55 -32.46 5.12
C SER A 140 25.70 -33.89 5.71
N THR A 141 24.73 -34.34 6.54
CA THR A 141 24.80 -35.66 7.15
C THR A 141 24.66 -36.77 6.10
N VAL A 142 25.50 -37.80 6.22
CA VAL A 142 25.44 -38.98 5.36
C VAL A 142 24.34 -39.90 5.87
N ILE A 143 23.51 -40.38 4.97
CA ILE A 143 22.45 -41.37 5.21
C ILE A 143 22.63 -42.54 4.26
N THR A 144 22.28 -43.73 4.73
CA THR A 144 22.30 -44.93 3.90
C THR A 144 20.91 -45.16 3.30
N THR A 145 20.83 -45.23 1.98
CA THR A 145 19.58 -45.56 1.27
C THR A 145 19.21 -47.04 1.45
N GLU A 146 17.97 -47.41 1.11
CA GLU A 146 17.50 -48.81 1.15
C GLU A 146 18.36 -49.74 0.32
N ASP A 147 18.98 -49.24 -0.74
CA ASP A 147 19.90 -49.97 -1.62
C ASP A 147 21.33 -50.04 -1.07
N GLY A 148 21.60 -49.58 0.16
CA GLY A 148 22.91 -49.60 0.80
C GLY A 148 23.89 -48.53 0.29
N LYS A 149 23.48 -47.56 -0.51
CA LYS A 149 24.31 -46.45 -1.00
C LYS A 149 24.35 -45.33 0.04
N GLU A 150 25.52 -44.84 0.33
CA GLU A 150 25.72 -43.65 1.16
C GLU A 150 25.55 -42.38 0.34
N ILE A 151 24.61 -41.52 0.74
CA ILE A 151 24.36 -40.23 0.13
C ILE A 151 24.17 -39.16 1.21
N THR A 152 24.36 -37.91 0.87
CA THR A 152 24.03 -36.82 1.81
C THR A 152 22.51 -36.63 1.89
N LYS A 153 22.05 -36.08 3.00
CA LYS A 153 20.64 -35.72 3.18
C LYS A 153 20.19 -34.70 2.14
N LEU A 154 21.08 -33.78 1.71
CA LEU A 154 20.82 -32.84 0.60
C LEU A 154 20.56 -33.59 -0.70
N GLU A 155 21.42 -34.55 -1.07
CA GLU A 155 21.23 -35.34 -2.29
C GLU A 155 19.92 -36.14 -2.26
N SER A 156 19.55 -36.69 -1.10
CA SER A 156 18.27 -37.37 -0.91
C SER A 156 17.10 -36.40 -1.11
N LEU A 157 17.15 -35.18 -0.54
CA LEU A 157 16.13 -34.14 -0.67
C LEU A 157 15.99 -33.70 -2.13
N LEU A 158 17.09 -33.42 -2.81
CA LEU A 158 17.07 -33.01 -4.23
C LEU A 158 16.53 -34.14 -5.12
N THR A 159 16.84 -35.41 -4.80
CA THR A 159 16.26 -36.57 -5.48
C THR A 159 14.74 -36.59 -5.31
N GLN A 160 14.26 -36.40 -4.09
CA GLN A 160 12.83 -36.35 -3.79
C GLN A 160 12.12 -35.21 -4.55
N TRP A 161 12.73 -34.02 -4.63
CA TRP A 161 12.17 -32.90 -5.39
C TRP A 161 12.10 -33.19 -6.88
N TRP A 162 13.15 -33.81 -7.42
CA TRP A 162 13.15 -34.22 -8.82
C TRP A 162 12.04 -35.23 -9.11
N ASP A 163 11.91 -36.28 -8.29
CA ASP A 163 10.96 -37.36 -8.50
C ASP A 163 9.52 -36.93 -8.27
N SER A 164 9.27 -36.05 -7.33
CA SER A 164 7.94 -35.48 -7.08
C SER A 164 7.45 -34.60 -8.25
N GLY A 165 8.36 -33.97 -8.99
CA GLY A 165 8.02 -33.02 -10.05
C GLY A 165 7.37 -31.74 -9.53
N ASP A 166 7.47 -31.48 -8.23
CA ASP A 166 6.93 -30.25 -7.63
C ASP A 166 7.74 -29.04 -8.11
N LYS A 167 7.07 -28.19 -8.89
CA LYS A 167 7.68 -27.00 -9.48
C LYS A 167 8.08 -25.95 -8.44
N ASN A 168 7.53 -26.01 -7.23
CA ASN A 168 7.91 -25.10 -6.15
C ASN A 168 9.35 -25.33 -5.70
N TYR A 169 9.84 -26.56 -5.81
CA TYR A 169 11.18 -26.95 -5.39
C TYR A 169 12.13 -27.23 -6.56
N CYS A 170 11.62 -27.81 -7.67
CA CYS A 170 12.42 -28.16 -8.84
C CYS A 170 11.68 -27.87 -10.15
N ASP A 171 12.11 -26.85 -10.88
CA ASP A 171 11.59 -26.55 -12.23
C ASP A 171 12.37 -27.30 -13.31
N LYS A 172 11.96 -28.54 -13.58
CA LYS A 172 12.54 -29.38 -14.64
C LYS A 172 12.53 -28.72 -16.01
N SER A 173 11.49 -27.92 -16.31
CA SER A 173 11.37 -27.22 -17.59
C SER A 173 12.46 -26.17 -17.76
N TYR A 174 12.79 -25.45 -16.68
CA TYR A 174 13.86 -24.47 -16.67
C TYR A 174 15.24 -25.12 -16.81
N ILE A 175 15.47 -26.27 -16.15
CA ILE A 175 16.70 -27.03 -16.29
C ILE A 175 16.85 -27.50 -17.73
N LYS A 176 15.79 -28.07 -18.32
CA LYS A 176 15.79 -28.58 -19.70
C LYS A 176 16.13 -27.49 -20.73
N MET A 177 15.61 -26.28 -20.57
CA MET A 177 15.92 -25.15 -21.47
C MET A 177 17.42 -24.79 -21.51
N ASN A 178 18.18 -25.10 -20.46
CA ASN A 178 19.59 -24.75 -20.32
C ASN A 178 20.53 -25.93 -20.64
N PHE A 179 20.00 -27.17 -20.68
CA PHE A 179 20.76 -28.38 -20.96
C PHE A 179 20.83 -28.75 -22.45
N GLY A 180 19.94 -28.19 -23.28
CA GLY A 180 19.79 -28.50 -24.70
C GLY A 180 18.80 -29.64 -24.97
N GLU A 181 18.39 -29.74 -26.24
CA GLU A 181 17.28 -30.62 -26.67
C GLU A 181 17.53 -32.10 -26.51
N ASN A 182 18.81 -32.54 -26.48
CA ASN A 182 19.20 -33.94 -26.47
C ASN A 182 19.48 -34.52 -25.06
N ALA A 183 19.40 -33.71 -24.00
CA ALA A 183 19.68 -34.20 -22.65
C ALA A 183 18.58 -35.15 -22.15
N THR A 184 18.97 -36.29 -21.61
CA THR A 184 18.06 -37.26 -21.01
C THR A 184 17.60 -36.80 -19.63
N ASP A 185 16.42 -37.26 -19.17
CA ASP A 185 15.94 -36.96 -17.81
C ASP A 185 16.92 -37.47 -16.73
N ALA A 186 17.59 -38.61 -16.99
CA ALA A 186 18.59 -39.18 -16.08
C ALA A 186 19.84 -38.28 -15.93
N GLU A 187 20.33 -37.69 -17.03
CA GLU A 187 21.48 -36.78 -16.99
C GLU A 187 21.12 -35.47 -16.27
N MET A 188 19.95 -34.92 -16.54
CA MET A 188 19.47 -33.72 -15.85
C MET A 188 19.24 -33.96 -14.35
N LYS A 189 18.69 -35.13 -13.98
CA LYS A 189 18.55 -35.56 -12.59
C LYS A 189 19.90 -35.68 -11.89
N ALA A 190 20.85 -36.38 -12.50
CA ALA A 190 22.19 -36.55 -11.95
C ALA A 190 22.90 -35.21 -11.71
N PHE A 191 22.78 -34.29 -12.68
CA PHE A 191 23.29 -32.95 -12.54
C PHE A 191 22.60 -32.20 -11.37
N PHE A 192 21.27 -32.15 -11.33
CA PHE A 192 20.53 -31.41 -10.29
C PHE A 192 20.84 -31.93 -8.89
N VAL A 193 20.89 -33.25 -8.72
CA VAL A 193 21.18 -33.91 -7.44
C VAL A 193 22.62 -33.69 -6.98
N SER A 194 23.57 -33.50 -7.91
CA SER A 194 24.99 -33.23 -7.58
C SER A 194 25.25 -31.81 -7.10
N LEU A 195 24.27 -30.90 -7.22
CA LEU A 195 24.45 -29.48 -6.87
C LEU A 195 24.51 -29.31 -5.35
N LYS A 196 25.60 -28.73 -4.87
CA LYS A 196 25.84 -28.35 -3.48
C LYS A 196 26.49 -26.97 -3.45
N TYR A 197 26.17 -26.18 -2.43
CA TYR A 197 26.78 -24.87 -2.22
C TYR A 197 27.97 -24.98 -1.28
N ASP A 198 29.10 -24.42 -1.66
CA ASP A 198 30.28 -24.31 -0.80
C ASP A 198 30.34 -22.89 -0.22
N GLU A 199 30.02 -22.76 1.07
CA GLU A 199 29.97 -21.49 1.78
C GLU A 199 31.35 -20.89 2.03
N ASN A 200 32.40 -21.71 1.98
CA ASN A 200 33.76 -21.23 2.15
C ASN A 200 34.26 -20.44 0.94
N PHE A 201 33.63 -20.62 -0.23
CA PHE A 201 33.96 -19.89 -1.45
C PHE A 201 33.13 -18.59 -1.55
N SER A 202 33.79 -17.48 -1.81
CA SER A 202 33.16 -16.17 -2.02
C SER A 202 33.93 -15.34 -3.03
N SER A 203 33.23 -14.43 -3.72
CA SER A 203 33.85 -13.47 -4.63
C SER A 203 33.55 -12.04 -4.22
N LYS A 204 34.44 -11.11 -4.57
CA LYS A 204 34.24 -9.67 -4.39
C LYS A 204 34.59 -8.93 -5.66
N LYS A 205 33.63 -8.22 -6.24
CA LYS A 205 33.85 -7.30 -7.36
C LYS A 205 34.21 -5.92 -6.83
N ALA A 206 35.24 -5.28 -7.37
CA ALA A 206 35.55 -3.90 -7.05
C ALA A 206 34.44 -3.00 -7.60
N VAL A 207 33.88 -2.13 -6.75
CA VAL A 207 32.75 -1.24 -7.11
C VAL A 207 33.11 -0.28 -8.26
N LEU A 208 34.37 0.11 -8.38
CA LEU A 208 34.89 0.98 -9.47
C LEU A 208 35.19 0.22 -10.78
N ASN A 209 35.20 -1.12 -10.75
CA ASN A 209 35.52 -1.96 -11.91
C ASN A 209 34.31 -2.82 -12.28
N MET A 210 33.21 -2.20 -12.71
CA MET A 210 31.99 -2.92 -13.12
C MET A 210 32.21 -3.91 -14.27
N LEU A 211 33.34 -3.87 -14.95
CA LEU A 211 33.68 -4.68 -16.13
C LEU A 211 35.01 -5.47 -15.99
N GLY A 212 35.62 -5.50 -14.81
CA GLY A 212 36.98 -5.98 -14.78
C GLY A 212 37.40 -6.89 -13.69
N SER A 213 38.12 -6.87 -12.76
CA SER A 213 38.68 -7.90 -11.90
C SER A 213 37.75 -8.27 -10.74
N GLU A 214 37.39 -9.53 -10.70
CA GLU A 214 36.74 -10.18 -9.56
C GLU A 214 37.81 -10.89 -8.75
N THR A 215 37.87 -10.67 -7.45
CA THR A 215 38.80 -11.34 -6.54
C THR A 215 38.02 -12.45 -5.82
N TYR A 216 38.60 -13.62 -5.77
CA TYR A 216 38.02 -14.83 -5.18
C TYR A 216 38.69 -15.15 -3.85
N TYR A 217 37.91 -15.61 -2.91
CA TYR A 217 38.35 -15.96 -1.57
C TYR A 217 37.82 -17.32 -1.14
N TYR A 218 38.62 -18.04 -0.37
CA TYR A 218 38.23 -19.26 0.29
C TYR A 218 38.57 -19.20 1.77
N VAL A 219 37.72 -19.78 2.62
CA VAL A 219 37.99 -19.88 4.05
C VAL A 219 38.76 -21.13 4.35
N ILE A 220 40.02 -21.00 4.78
CA ILE A 220 40.92 -22.05 5.20
C ILE A 220 41.26 -21.81 6.67
N ASP A 221 41.03 -22.81 7.52
CA ASP A 221 41.27 -22.71 8.98
C ASP A 221 40.65 -21.47 9.63
N GLY A 222 39.44 -21.10 9.18
CA GLY A 222 38.72 -19.92 9.67
C GLY A 222 39.26 -18.58 9.17
N GLN A 223 40.29 -18.57 8.31
CA GLN A 223 40.82 -17.34 7.69
C GLN A 223 40.41 -17.25 6.22
N LYS A 224 40.06 -16.05 5.82
CA LYS A 224 39.67 -15.73 4.44
C LYS A 224 40.93 -15.47 3.61
N VAL A 225 41.28 -16.38 2.74
CA VAL A 225 42.47 -16.35 1.87
C VAL A 225 42.05 -16.01 0.44
N GLU A 226 42.80 -15.16 -0.23
CA GLU A 226 42.61 -14.90 -1.66
C GLU A 226 43.15 -16.07 -2.48
N VAL A 227 42.39 -16.50 -3.47
CA VAL A 227 42.66 -17.69 -4.26
C VAL A 227 42.53 -17.42 -5.76
N SER A 228 43.33 -18.13 -6.57
CA SER A 228 43.15 -18.16 -8.02
C SER A 228 42.16 -19.26 -8.41
N LEU A 229 41.39 -19.08 -9.47
CA LEU A 229 40.41 -20.04 -9.94
C LEU A 229 41.07 -21.36 -10.43
N GLU A 230 42.34 -21.30 -10.84
CA GLU A 230 43.11 -22.45 -11.31
C GLU A 230 43.66 -23.29 -10.14
N ASP A 231 43.73 -22.74 -8.94
CA ASP A 231 44.24 -23.43 -7.76
C ASP A 231 43.26 -24.49 -7.27
N THR A 232 43.78 -25.45 -6.51
CA THR A 232 43.01 -26.58 -5.95
C THR A 232 42.65 -26.29 -4.49
N ALA A 233 41.36 -26.42 -4.17
CA ALA A 233 40.86 -26.32 -2.81
C ALA A 233 41.24 -27.54 -1.94
N PRO A 234 41.14 -27.44 -0.61
CA PRO A 234 41.35 -28.59 0.29
C PRO A 234 40.49 -29.82 -0.03
N SER A 235 39.36 -29.62 -0.72
CA SER A 235 38.49 -30.71 -1.21
C SER A 235 39.06 -31.49 -2.39
N GLY A 236 40.15 -31.04 -3.01
CA GLY A 236 40.73 -31.65 -4.22
C GLY A 236 40.12 -31.16 -5.54
N GLU A 237 39.13 -30.25 -5.48
CA GLU A 237 38.50 -29.62 -6.65
C GLU A 237 39.17 -28.27 -6.94
N THR A 238 39.20 -27.83 -8.21
CA THR A 238 39.66 -26.50 -8.53
C THR A 238 38.61 -25.45 -8.10
N TYR A 239 39.07 -24.22 -7.74
CA TYR A 239 38.13 -23.17 -7.37
C TYR A 239 37.20 -22.75 -8.53
N GLN A 240 37.59 -22.99 -9.78
CA GLN A 240 36.72 -22.80 -10.94
C GLN A 240 35.50 -23.74 -10.89
N VAL A 241 35.71 -25.02 -10.56
CA VAL A 241 34.62 -26.01 -10.44
C VAL A 241 33.68 -25.64 -9.29
N ILE A 242 34.24 -25.23 -8.15
CA ILE A 242 33.45 -24.78 -6.99
C ILE A 242 32.60 -23.54 -7.36
N LYS A 243 33.19 -22.57 -8.05
CA LYS A 243 32.52 -21.39 -8.54
C LYS A 243 31.32 -21.73 -9.44
N GLU A 244 31.55 -22.57 -10.45
CA GLU A 244 30.51 -22.99 -11.38
C GLU A 244 29.39 -23.78 -10.67
N ARG A 245 29.74 -24.66 -9.74
CA ARG A 245 28.77 -25.41 -8.93
C ARG A 245 27.94 -24.50 -8.04
N ASN A 246 28.54 -23.52 -7.38
CA ASN A 246 27.83 -22.51 -6.58
C ASN A 246 26.86 -21.67 -7.43
N ALA A 247 27.31 -21.28 -8.63
CA ALA A 247 26.46 -20.57 -9.58
C ALA A 247 25.26 -21.42 -10.02
N ASN A 248 25.51 -22.70 -10.34
CA ASN A 248 24.46 -23.65 -10.73
C ASN A 248 23.50 -23.94 -9.56
N TYR A 249 24.02 -24.13 -8.34
CA TYR A 249 23.19 -24.28 -7.15
C TYR A 249 22.25 -23.11 -6.97
N THR A 250 22.77 -21.90 -7.05
CA THR A 250 21.94 -20.68 -6.94
C THR A 250 20.91 -20.59 -8.05
N LYS A 251 21.30 -20.95 -9.26
CA LYS A 251 20.43 -20.87 -10.44
C LYS A 251 19.28 -21.89 -10.40
N TYR A 252 19.52 -23.10 -9.91
CA TYR A 252 18.57 -24.21 -10.04
C TYR A 252 17.98 -24.71 -8.71
N VAL A 253 18.67 -24.51 -7.58
CA VAL A 253 18.30 -25.09 -6.29
C VAL A 253 17.87 -24.04 -5.27
N LYS A 254 18.57 -22.90 -5.20
CA LYS A 254 18.40 -21.93 -4.08
C LYS A 254 16.97 -21.42 -3.93
N SER A 255 16.26 -21.15 -5.03
CA SER A 255 14.85 -20.70 -4.96
C SER A 255 13.94 -21.80 -4.38
N GLY A 256 14.14 -23.06 -4.82
CA GLY A 256 13.43 -24.22 -4.26
C GLY A 256 13.74 -24.44 -2.79
N MET A 257 15.00 -24.24 -2.38
CA MET A 257 15.43 -24.34 -0.98
C MET A 257 14.74 -23.27 -0.12
N ASN A 258 14.74 -22.01 -0.55
CA ASN A 258 14.07 -20.94 0.16
C ASN A 258 12.56 -21.22 0.34
N ASN A 259 11.91 -21.81 -0.66
CA ASN A 259 10.50 -22.19 -0.56
C ASN A 259 10.31 -23.33 0.44
N TYR A 260 11.15 -24.37 0.33
CA TYR A 260 11.11 -25.52 1.22
C TYR A 260 11.34 -25.13 2.67
N GLU A 261 12.32 -24.27 2.96
CA GLU A 261 12.59 -23.73 4.29
C GLU A 261 11.37 -22.99 4.84
N SER A 262 10.71 -22.16 4.03
CA SER A 262 9.47 -21.50 4.45
C SER A 262 8.35 -22.48 4.77
N ASP A 263 8.16 -23.50 3.93
CA ASP A 263 7.18 -24.56 4.16
C ASP A 263 7.51 -25.36 5.43
N GLN A 264 8.79 -25.64 5.67
CA GLN A 264 9.24 -26.29 6.89
C GLN A 264 9.00 -25.43 8.15
N ILE A 265 9.24 -24.13 8.08
CA ILE A 265 8.91 -23.20 9.17
C ILE A 265 7.38 -23.23 9.43
N TYR A 266 6.58 -23.17 8.38
CA TYR A 266 5.13 -23.19 8.51
C TYR A 266 4.62 -24.47 9.14
N GLU A 267 5.02 -25.65 8.62
CA GLU A 267 4.54 -26.95 9.09
C GLU A 267 5.09 -27.33 10.47
N ASN A 268 6.38 -27.07 10.73
CA ASN A 268 7.04 -27.57 11.92
C ASN A 268 7.16 -26.58 13.07
N VAL A 269 7.17 -25.27 12.78
CA VAL A 269 7.27 -24.23 13.81
C VAL A 269 5.93 -23.55 13.99
N THR A 270 5.35 -23.04 12.92
CA THR A 270 4.14 -22.20 13.00
C THR A 270 2.88 -23.00 13.36
N LYS A 271 2.60 -24.09 12.66
CA LYS A 271 1.43 -24.94 12.96
C LYS A 271 1.52 -25.63 14.33
N LYS A 272 2.73 -26.05 14.73
CA LYS A 272 2.90 -26.79 15.99
C LYS A 272 2.88 -25.91 17.24
N THR A 273 3.45 -24.71 17.15
CA THR A 273 3.62 -23.83 18.34
C THR A 273 3.01 -22.44 18.16
N GLY A 274 2.63 -22.06 16.95
CA GLY A 274 2.50 -20.67 16.54
C GLY A 274 1.11 -20.09 16.50
N GLY A 275 0.04 -20.86 16.70
CA GLY A 275 -1.33 -20.31 16.57
C GLY A 275 -1.59 -19.12 17.50
N ALA A 276 -1.09 -19.15 18.72
CA ALA A 276 -1.19 -18.03 19.65
C ALA A 276 -0.32 -16.85 19.22
N SER A 277 0.89 -17.10 18.68
CA SER A 277 1.82 -16.05 18.23
C SER A 277 1.24 -15.28 17.03
N ILE A 278 0.69 -15.99 16.03
CA ILE A 278 -0.01 -15.35 14.92
C ILE A 278 -1.23 -14.54 15.41
N GLY A 279 -2.01 -15.10 16.35
CA GLY A 279 -3.16 -14.40 16.93
C GLY A 279 -2.78 -13.09 17.59
N VAL A 280 -1.74 -13.07 18.42
CA VAL A 280 -1.22 -11.84 19.04
C VAL A 280 -0.72 -10.85 17.98
N TYR A 281 0.04 -11.33 17.01
CA TYR A 281 0.51 -10.50 15.89
C TYR A 281 -0.66 -9.84 15.14
N MET A 282 -1.70 -10.62 14.79
CA MET A 282 -2.87 -10.12 14.07
C MET A 282 -3.65 -9.08 14.87
N VAL A 283 -3.79 -9.25 16.19
CA VAL A 283 -4.44 -8.25 17.06
C VAL A 283 -3.64 -6.95 17.08
N ILE A 284 -2.32 -7.03 17.25
CA ILE A 284 -1.45 -5.84 17.24
C ILE A 284 -1.51 -5.14 15.87
N LEU A 285 -1.43 -5.90 14.78
CA LEU A 285 -1.53 -5.38 13.42
C LEU A 285 -2.86 -4.65 13.21
N LEU A 286 -3.98 -5.28 13.60
CA LEU A 286 -5.30 -4.66 13.51
C LEU A 286 -5.37 -3.33 14.27
N LEU A 287 -4.84 -3.28 15.49
CA LEU A 287 -4.80 -2.04 16.29
C LEU A 287 -3.96 -0.95 15.60
N VAL A 288 -2.82 -1.31 15.00
CA VAL A 288 -2.01 -0.36 14.21
C VAL A 288 -2.81 0.18 13.03
N LEU A 289 -3.50 -0.69 12.29
CA LEU A 289 -4.29 -0.28 11.11
C LEU A 289 -5.46 0.63 11.50
N ILE A 290 -6.13 0.39 12.63
CA ILE A 290 -7.17 1.27 13.18
C ILE A 290 -6.57 2.62 13.57
N ALA A 291 -5.43 2.64 14.26
CA ALA A 291 -4.75 3.88 14.63
C ALA A 291 -4.32 4.67 13.37
N MET A 292 -3.81 3.98 12.34
CA MET A 292 -3.50 4.58 11.04
C MET A 292 -4.73 5.18 10.36
N ALA A 293 -5.86 4.48 10.34
CA ALA A 293 -7.10 4.98 9.77
C ALA A 293 -7.62 6.23 10.50
N THR A 294 -7.42 6.30 11.82
CA THR A 294 -7.82 7.44 12.67
C THR A 294 -7.16 8.75 12.21
N PHE A 295 -5.89 8.71 11.78
CA PHE A 295 -5.23 9.94 11.35
C PHE A 295 -5.21 10.14 9.83
N ARG A 296 -5.20 9.07 9.02
CA ARG A 296 -5.10 9.14 7.56
C ARG A 296 -6.25 9.94 6.95
N SER A 297 -7.49 9.64 7.35
CA SER A 297 -8.67 10.33 6.80
C SER A 297 -8.69 11.83 7.12
N PRO A 298 -8.50 12.28 8.39
CA PRO A 298 -8.40 13.70 8.69
C PRO A 298 -7.21 14.40 8.04
N ALA A 299 -6.06 13.71 7.92
CA ALA A 299 -4.88 14.28 7.27
C ALA A 299 -5.11 14.55 5.78
N VAL A 300 -5.78 13.62 5.07
CA VAL A 300 -6.15 13.80 3.66
C VAL A 300 -7.18 14.92 3.50
N ALA A 301 -8.17 14.98 4.39
CA ALA A 301 -9.22 16.00 4.35
C ALA A 301 -8.71 17.41 4.72
N LEU A 302 -7.58 17.53 5.41
CA LEU A 302 -7.00 18.83 5.76
C LEU A 302 -6.62 19.67 4.53
N MET A 303 -6.14 19.04 3.44
CA MET A 303 -5.73 19.78 2.24
C MET A 303 -6.88 20.53 1.57
N PRO A 304 -8.04 19.92 1.27
CA PRO A 304 -9.19 20.65 0.73
C PRO A 304 -9.77 21.68 1.71
N ASP A 305 -9.64 21.48 3.03
CA ASP A 305 -10.10 22.46 4.03
C ASP A 305 -9.30 23.77 4.01
N VAL A 306 -8.03 23.72 3.56
CA VAL A 306 -7.12 24.88 3.54
C VAL A 306 -6.79 25.38 2.13
N THR A 307 -7.40 24.82 1.09
CA THR A 307 -7.10 25.14 -0.31
C THR A 307 -8.39 25.39 -1.10
N PRO A 308 -8.59 26.58 -1.71
CA PRO A 308 -9.75 26.88 -2.54
C PRO A 308 -9.97 25.87 -3.68
N LYS A 309 -11.21 25.55 -4.03
CA LYS A 309 -11.59 24.55 -5.05
C LYS A 309 -10.77 24.61 -6.35
N PRO A 310 -10.57 25.78 -7.00
CA PRO A 310 -9.83 25.84 -8.26
C PRO A 310 -8.35 25.44 -8.14
N LEU A 311 -7.77 25.53 -6.95
CA LEU A 311 -6.35 25.26 -6.67
C LEU A 311 -6.09 23.87 -6.07
N ARG A 312 -7.13 23.10 -5.73
CA ARG A 312 -7.01 21.78 -5.08
C ARG A 312 -6.18 20.79 -5.88
N SER A 313 -6.24 20.82 -7.22
CA SER A 313 -5.42 19.97 -8.07
C SER A 313 -3.93 20.26 -7.92
N GLN A 314 -3.55 21.55 -7.89
CA GLN A 314 -2.16 21.96 -7.67
C GLN A 314 -1.71 21.64 -6.23
N GLY A 315 -2.59 21.87 -5.25
CA GLY A 315 -2.35 21.52 -3.85
C GLY A 315 -2.09 20.01 -3.69
N ASN A 316 -2.90 19.18 -4.33
CA ASN A 316 -2.74 17.73 -4.30
C ASN A 316 -1.39 17.26 -4.87
N ALA A 317 -0.90 17.89 -5.93
CA ALA A 317 0.41 17.57 -6.48
C ALA A 317 1.54 17.81 -5.45
N ILE A 318 1.49 18.93 -4.72
CA ILE A 318 2.51 19.27 -3.70
C ILE A 318 2.47 18.31 -2.51
N ILE A 319 1.28 17.98 -2.00
CA ILE A 319 1.19 17.07 -0.86
C ILE A 319 1.63 15.64 -1.23
N ASN A 320 1.34 15.19 -2.45
CA ASN A 320 1.84 13.90 -2.94
C ASN A 320 3.37 13.90 -3.10
N LEU A 321 3.97 15.02 -3.53
CA LEU A 321 5.43 15.17 -3.52
C LEU A 321 6.00 15.04 -2.11
N CYS A 322 5.38 15.68 -1.10
CA CYS A 322 5.78 15.53 0.30
C CYS A 322 5.62 14.08 0.77
N GLY A 323 4.55 13.40 0.34
CA GLY A 323 4.38 11.96 0.57
C GLY A 323 5.53 11.15 -0.03
N GLY A 324 5.92 11.43 -1.27
CA GLY A 324 7.07 10.78 -1.92
C GLY A 324 8.38 10.95 -1.14
N ILE A 325 8.60 12.13 -0.54
CA ILE A 325 9.75 12.35 0.36
C ILE A 325 9.66 11.45 1.60
N GLY A 326 8.46 11.32 2.21
CA GLY A 326 8.24 10.40 3.34
C GLY A 326 8.57 8.95 2.97
N GLY A 327 8.11 8.49 1.81
CA GLY A 327 8.44 7.17 1.28
C GLY A 327 9.94 6.98 1.03
N ALA A 328 10.63 7.98 0.46
CA ALA A 328 12.08 7.93 0.26
C ALA A 328 12.84 7.81 1.58
N ILE A 329 12.40 8.47 2.65
CA ILE A 329 12.97 8.33 3.99
C ILE A 329 12.80 6.88 4.49
N ALA A 330 11.63 6.27 4.32
CA ALA A 330 11.42 4.86 4.67
C ALA A 330 12.41 3.95 3.94
N PHE A 331 12.58 4.12 2.63
CA PHE A 331 13.53 3.36 1.83
C PHE A 331 14.96 3.49 2.34
N LEU A 332 15.39 4.70 2.69
CA LEU A 332 16.73 4.90 3.27
C LEU A 332 16.88 4.14 4.59
N ILE A 333 15.89 4.21 5.47
CA ILE A 333 15.92 3.54 6.77
C ILE A 333 16.09 2.03 6.57
N TYR A 334 15.17 1.38 5.86
CA TYR A 334 15.23 -0.07 5.80
C TYR A 334 16.33 -0.59 4.86
N THR A 335 16.75 0.19 3.85
CA THR A 335 17.94 -0.15 3.06
C THR A 335 19.17 -0.29 3.95
N VAL A 336 19.46 0.72 4.76
CA VAL A 336 20.65 0.72 5.64
C VAL A 336 20.59 -0.42 6.65
N VAL A 337 19.43 -0.66 7.25
CA VAL A 337 19.26 -1.69 8.28
C VAL A 337 19.32 -3.11 7.69
N LEU A 338 18.70 -3.35 6.53
CA LEU A 338 18.63 -4.68 5.92
C LEU A 338 19.94 -5.13 5.27
N PHE A 339 20.94 -4.26 5.11
CA PHE A 339 22.30 -4.70 4.77
C PHE A 339 23.00 -5.40 5.95
N GLY A 340 22.56 -5.16 7.19
CA GLY A 340 23.02 -5.89 8.36
C GLY A 340 22.28 -7.22 8.52
N ASN A 341 22.98 -8.28 8.91
CA ASN A 341 22.37 -9.59 9.22
C ASN A 341 22.09 -9.69 10.73
N ASN A 342 20.98 -9.12 11.20
CA ASN A 342 20.62 -9.11 12.61
C ASN A 342 19.12 -9.45 12.76
N ILE A 343 18.81 -10.36 13.68
CA ILE A 343 17.44 -10.77 14.00
C ILE A 343 16.55 -9.58 14.44
N ASN A 344 17.15 -8.52 14.97
CA ASN A 344 16.44 -7.32 15.39
C ASN A 344 16.20 -6.30 14.26
N ASN A 345 16.62 -6.59 13.01
CA ASN A 345 16.49 -5.64 11.91
C ASN A 345 15.08 -5.08 11.75
N TYR A 346 14.06 -5.91 11.85
CA TYR A 346 12.67 -5.46 11.75
C TYR A 346 12.27 -4.53 12.89
N VAL A 347 12.71 -4.81 14.13
CA VAL A 347 12.46 -3.93 15.28
C VAL A 347 13.16 -2.58 15.09
N ILE A 348 14.39 -2.60 14.60
CA ILE A 348 15.18 -1.39 14.32
C ILE A 348 14.48 -0.54 13.25
N ILE A 349 14.03 -1.16 12.14
CA ILE A 349 13.33 -0.46 11.06
C ILE A 349 12.09 0.24 11.59
N PHE A 350 11.19 -0.51 12.25
CA PHE A 350 9.95 0.08 12.76
C PHE A 350 10.18 1.13 13.83
N SER A 351 11.23 0.98 14.65
CA SER A 351 11.63 2.00 15.64
C SER A 351 12.14 3.28 14.98
N CYS A 352 12.97 3.16 13.92
CA CYS A 352 13.45 4.30 13.15
C CYS A 352 12.31 5.02 12.40
N VAL A 353 11.38 4.24 11.81
CA VAL A 353 10.18 4.79 11.15
C VAL A 353 9.31 5.52 12.18
N ALA A 354 9.09 4.93 13.36
CA ALA A 354 8.37 5.54 14.46
C ALA A 354 8.98 6.87 14.90
N ALA A 355 10.30 6.92 15.05
CA ALA A 355 11.03 8.15 15.37
C ALA A 355 10.88 9.20 14.24
N GLY A 356 10.98 8.79 12.98
CA GLY A 356 10.76 9.65 11.81
C GLY A 356 9.33 10.22 11.78
N MET A 357 8.31 9.41 12.07
CA MET A 357 6.91 9.86 12.18
C MET A 357 6.73 10.91 13.28
N LEU A 358 7.37 10.71 14.46
CA LEU A 358 7.32 11.69 15.56
C LEU A 358 8.01 13.00 15.20
N LEU A 359 9.15 12.96 14.51
CA LEU A 359 9.87 14.15 14.03
C LEU A 359 9.01 14.93 13.02
N LEU A 360 8.39 14.23 12.06
CA LEU A 360 7.48 14.85 11.10
C LEU A 360 6.22 15.40 11.78
N LEU A 361 5.68 14.72 12.80
CA LEU A 361 4.55 15.21 13.58
C LEU A 361 4.91 16.46 14.38
N ALA A 362 6.10 16.51 14.97
CA ALA A 362 6.60 17.71 15.66
C ALA A 362 6.72 18.88 14.67
N GLY A 363 7.28 18.64 13.47
CA GLY A 363 7.30 19.62 12.39
C GLY A 363 5.91 20.08 11.96
N PHE A 364 4.98 19.16 11.82
CA PHE A 364 3.57 19.47 11.51
C PHE A 364 2.97 20.38 12.57
N LEU A 365 3.06 20.05 13.86
CA LEU A 365 2.51 20.84 14.96
C LEU A 365 3.15 22.23 15.10
N ALA A 366 4.45 22.34 14.79
CA ALA A 366 5.16 23.62 14.82
C ALA A 366 4.70 24.56 13.68
N LEU A 367 4.50 24.01 12.49
CA LEU A 367 4.30 24.79 11.25
C LEU A 367 2.83 24.94 10.84
N VAL A 368 1.98 23.95 11.15
CA VAL A 368 0.56 23.94 10.76
C VAL A 368 -0.30 24.49 11.91
N LYS A 369 -0.97 25.57 11.61
CA LYS A 369 -1.99 26.17 12.49
C LYS A 369 -3.32 26.06 11.74
N GLU A 370 -3.95 24.87 11.78
CA GLU A 370 -5.13 24.51 11.01
C GLU A 370 -6.17 25.65 10.99
N ARG A 371 -6.60 26.10 12.15
CA ARG A 371 -7.63 27.13 12.27
C ARG A 371 -7.31 28.40 11.47
N LYS A 372 -6.07 28.93 11.63
CA LYS A 372 -5.66 30.14 10.89
C LYS A 372 -5.59 29.90 9.38
N MET A 373 -5.23 28.68 8.96
CA MET A 373 -5.17 28.33 7.53
C MET A 373 -6.56 28.18 6.94
N VAL A 374 -7.50 27.59 7.68
CA VAL A 374 -8.91 27.48 7.28
C VAL A 374 -9.55 28.88 7.21
N ASP A 375 -9.40 29.73 8.23
CA ASP A 375 -9.93 31.11 8.25
C ASP A 375 -9.39 31.89 7.03
N LYS A 376 -8.08 31.77 6.72
CA LYS A 376 -7.47 32.41 5.54
C LYS A 376 -8.08 31.89 4.24
N CYS A 377 -8.29 30.56 4.11
CA CYS A 377 -8.92 29.97 2.94
C CYS A 377 -10.33 30.50 2.75
N GLN A 378 -11.13 30.58 3.83
CA GLN A 378 -12.48 31.14 3.82
C GLN A 378 -12.51 32.62 3.38
N GLN A 379 -11.55 33.42 3.87
CA GLN A 379 -11.43 34.82 3.44
C GLN A 379 -11.16 34.94 1.94
N ILE A 380 -10.21 34.12 1.42
CA ILE A 380 -9.91 34.09 -0.01
C ILE A 380 -11.13 33.63 -0.82
N CYS A 381 -11.85 32.60 -0.38
CA CYS A 381 -13.07 32.15 -1.06
C CYS A 381 -14.15 33.25 -1.10
N LYS A 382 -14.36 33.98 -0.02
CA LYS A 382 -15.28 35.12 0.03
C LYS A 382 -14.85 36.26 -0.91
N GLU A 383 -13.55 36.60 -0.93
CA GLU A 383 -13.00 37.65 -1.78
C GLU A 383 -13.16 37.34 -3.27
N TYR A 384 -12.99 36.07 -3.66
CA TYR A 384 -13.10 35.66 -5.06
C TYR A 384 -14.48 35.13 -5.45
N GLY A 385 -15.47 35.14 -4.55
CA GLY A 385 -16.82 34.65 -4.83
C GLY A 385 -16.86 33.15 -5.14
N ILE A 386 -15.97 32.38 -4.52
CA ILE A 386 -15.90 30.92 -4.70
C ILE A 386 -16.82 30.26 -3.65
N ASP A 387 -17.90 29.63 -4.09
CA ASP A 387 -18.79 28.86 -3.23
C ASP A 387 -18.09 27.54 -2.86
N ASP A 388 -17.39 27.55 -1.73
CA ASP A 388 -16.60 26.41 -1.23
C ASP A 388 -17.27 25.73 -0.03
N PHE A 389 -18.39 26.28 0.45
CA PHE A 389 -19.10 25.78 1.63
C PHE A 389 -20.37 25.05 1.21
N ASP A 390 -20.61 23.89 1.84
CA ASP A 390 -21.89 23.19 1.74
C ASP A 390 -23.00 24.07 2.32
N GLU A 391 -24.19 24.08 1.72
CA GLU A 391 -25.33 24.88 2.14
C GLU A 391 -25.71 24.63 3.61
N GLU A 392 -25.44 23.44 4.16
CA GLU A 392 -25.64 23.12 5.59
C GLU A 392 -24.78 23.95 6.57
N GLU A 393 -23.63 24.50 6.15
CA GLU A 393 -22.87 25.44 7.01
C GLU A 393 -23.38 26.87 6.91
N LYS A 394 -24.05 27.24 5.82
CA LYS A 394 -24.71 28.58 5.70
C LYS A 394 -25.86 28.69 6.67
N ASP A 395 -26.71 27.69 6.78
CA ASP A 395 -27.86 27.70 7.70
C ASP A 395 -27.43 27.72 9.18
N LYS A 396 -26.32 27.12 9.53
CA LYS A 396 -25.78 27.16 10.91
C LYS A 396 -25.10 28.49 11.26
N GLN A 397 -24.57 29.23 10.27
CA GLN A 397 -23.99 30.56 10.50
C GLN A 397 -25.06 31.68 10.51
N ASP A 398 -26.12 31.55 9.72
CA ASP A 398 -27.23 32.51 9.73
C ASP A 398 -28.15 32.27 10.94
N GLY A 399 -28.37 31.03 11.38
CA GLY A 399 -29.09 30.71 12.62
C GLY A 399 -28.38 31.23 13.88
N GLY A 400 -27.04 31.17 13.92
CA GLY A 400 -26.25 31.73 15.04
C GLY A 400 -26.22 33.24 15.10
N LYS A 401 -26.47 33.95 14.00
CA LYS A 401 -26.54 35.42 13.98
C LYS A 401 -27.91 35.96 14.41
N LEU A 402 -28.96 35.17 14.33
CA LEU A 402 -30.28 35.50 14.82
C LEU A 402 -30.41 35.33 16.33
N GLU A 403 -29.67 34.38 16.94
CA GLU A 403 -29.65 34.20 18.40
C GLU A 403 -28.83 35.27 19.15
N ASP A 404 -27.84 35.92 18.51
CA ASP A 404 -27.02 36.98 19.15
C ASP A 404 -27.68 38.38 19.09
N ALA A 405 -28.84 38.54 18.43
CA ALA A 405 -29.51 39.83 18.27
C ALA A 405 -30.67 40.09 19.26
N GLU A 406 -31.08 39.07 20.04
CA GLU A 406 -32.20 39.21 21.01
C GLU A 406 -31.82 38.87 22.46
N ALA A 407 -30.68 39.34 22.94
CA ALA A 407 -30.39 39.30 24.38
C ALA A 407 -30.27 40.71 24.92
N ASN A 408 -31.39 41.31 25.36
CA ASN A 408 -31.41 42.46 26.26
C ASN A 408 -32.05 42.02 27.59
N PRO A 409 -31.51 42.47 28.73
CA PRO A 409 -31.76 41.81 30.01
C PRO A 409 -32.91 42.50 30.76
N GLU A 410 -33.80 41.70 31.34
CA GLU A 410 -34.46 41.95 32.62
C GLU A 410 -35.53 40.88 32.89
N GLY A 411 -35.42 40.21 34.04
CA GLY A 411 -36.54 39.46 34.60
C GLY A 411 -36.15 38.08 35.17
N ASP A 412 -36.02 38.07 36.50
CA ASP A 412 -35.92 36.86 37.34
C ASP A 412 -37.07 35.88 37.10
N ALA A 413 -36.79 34.60 36.87
CA ALA A 413 -37.71 33.51 37.17
C ALA A 413 -37.01 32.15 37.19
N GLU A 414 -37.16 31.49 38.24
CA GLU A 414 -36.98 30.11 38.71
C GLU A 414 -36.53 29.03 37.71
N ILE A 415 -35.49 28.32 38.13
CA ILE A 415 -34.93 27.12 37.49
C ILE A 415 -35.83 25.92 37.81
N SER A 416 -36.52 25.39 36.81
CA SER A 416 -37.07 24.04 36.83
C SER A 416 -36.26 23.16 35.88
N ALA A 417 -35.86 21.96 36.38
CA ALA A 417 -35.03 20.98 35.67
C ALA A 417 -35.75 20.41 34.44
N PRO A 418 -35.04 20.13 33.33
CA PRO A 418 -35.64 19.50 32.17
C PRO A 418 -35.87 18.00 32.39
N GLU A 419 -37.06 17.55 32.03
CA GLU A 419 -37.43 16.13 31.95
C GLU A 419 -36.59 15.38 30.92
N PRO A 420 -36.36 14.06 31.10
CA PRO A 420 -35.57 13.25 30.17
C PRO A 420 -36.37 12.98 28.88
N ALA A 421 -35.67 13.10 27.75
CA ALA A 421 -36.19 12.79 26.43
C ALA A 421 -36.65 11.33 26.31
N PRO A 422 -37.71 11.04 25.56
CA PRO A 422 -38.23 9.69 25.42
C PRO A 422 -37.27 8.79 24.62
N ALA A 423 -37.15 7.55 25.10
CA ALA A 423 -36.35 6.50 24.48
C ALA A 423 -36.86 6.20 23.05
N ILE A 424 -35.94 6.12 22.10
CA ILE A 424 -36.24 5.64 20.74
C ILE A 424 -36.20 4.11 20.79
N ASP A 425 -37.37 3.47 20.67
CA ASP A 425 -37.48 2.05 20.51
C ASP A 425 -36.90 1.61 19.16
N ILE A 426 -35.89 0.74 19.20
CA ILE A 426 -35.30 0.12 18.03
C ILE A 426 -36.25 -1.00 17.58
N VAL A 427 -36.97 -0.78 16.50
CA VAL A 427 -37.78 -1.80 15.83
C VAL A 427 -36.85 -2.74 15.08
N MET A 428 -36.78 -4.00 15.54
CA MET A 428 -36.10 -5.07 14.80
C MET A 428 -37.00 -5.58 13.67
N THR A 429 -36.45 -5.62 12.46
CA THR A 429 -37.11 -6.27 11.31
C THR A 429 -36.77 -7.76 11.29
N ASP A 430 -37.75 -8.60 10.89
CA ASP A 430 -37.53 -10.01 10.66
C ASP A 430 -36.73 -10.27 9.36
N THR A 431 -36.26 -11.50 9.18
CA THR A 431 -35.42 -11.93 8.06
C THR A 431 -36.12 -11.87 6.67
N SER A 432 -37.35 -11.38 6.59
CA SER A 432 -38.13 -11.32 5.35
C SER A 432 -38.45 -9.90 4.86
N GLY A 433 -38.06 -8.87 5.62
CA GLY A 433 -38.17 -7.47 5.16
C GLY A 433 -39.57 -6.88 5.12
N ASN A 434 -40.57 -7.48 5.81
CA ASN A 434 -41.92 -6.96 5.88
C ASN A 434 -42.19 -6.23 7.21
N PHE A 435 -42.75 -5.02 7.11
CA PHE A 435 -43.27 -4.27 8.25
C PHE A 435 -44.53 -4.92 8.79
N VAL A 436 -44.52 -5.40 10.03
CA VAL A 436 -45.73 -5.76 10.76
C VAL A 436 -46.20 -4.52 11.52
N ALA A 437 -47.33 -3.97 11.08
CA ALA A 437 -48.02 -2.91 11.80
C ALA A 437 -48.93 -3.56 12.84
N ASP A 438 -48.64 -3.34 14.11
CA ASP A 438 -49.55 -3.72 15.20
C ASP A 438 -50.66 -2.68 15.30
N THR A 439 -51.89 -3.10 14.95
CA THR A 439 -53.10 -2.31 14.97
C THR A 439 -53.80 -2.47 16.30
N GLN A 440 -53.42 -1.70 17.30
CA GLN A 440 -54.33 -1.34 18.40
C GLN A 440 -53.92 0.02 19.01
N SER A 441 -54.43 1.12 18.47
CA SER A 441 -54.58 2.37 19.20
C SER A 441 -55.85 3.07 18.71
N THR A 442 -56.65 3.44 19.66
CA THR A 442 -58.00 4.03 19.62
C THR A 442 -58.03 5.40 18.89
N PRO A 443 -59.19 5.80 18.31
CA PRO A 443 -59.33 6.94 17.37
C PRO A 443 -59.48 8.32 17.99
N ASP A 444 -58.83 8.69 19.05
CA ASP A 444 -59.11 9.99 19.74
C ASP A 444 -57.96 10.98 19.88
N SER A 445 -56.91 10.85 19.06
CA SER A 445 -55.77 11.82 19.12
C SER A 445 -55.48 12.55 17.80
N ALA A 446 -56.44 12.66 16.89
CA ALA A 446 -56.27 13.30 15.58
C ALA A 446 -56.55 14.83 15.55
N GLU A 447 -56.88 15.47 16.67
CA GLU A 447 -57.38 16.88 16.66
C GLU A 447 -56.42 17.94 17.18
N GLN A 448 -55.10 17.65 17.37
CA GLN A 448 -54.12 18.66 17.82
C GLN A 448 -52.78 18.62 17.06
N MET A 449 -52.80 18.47 15.74
CA MET A 449 -51.58 18.70 14.94
C MET A 449 -51.67 20.07 14.26
N SER A 450 -50.56 20.87 14.36
CA SER A 450 -50.45 22.13 13.66
C SER A 450 -50.48 21.96 12.15
N PRO A 451 -50.95 22.95 11.35
CA PRO A 451 -50.98 22.86 9.89
C PRO A 451 -49.66 22.49 9.24
N ASP A 452 -48.54 22.97 9.77
CA ASP A 452 -47.18 22.70 9.25
C ASP A 452 -46.73 21.25 9.45
N THR A 453 -47.13 20.61 10.57
CA THR A 453 -46.86 19.19 10.84
C THR A 453 -47.67 18.27 9.91
N LEU A 454 -48.88 18.72 9.53
CA LEU A 454 -49.71 17.97 8.60
C LEU A 454 -49.23 18.09 7.14
N GLU A 455 -48.63 19.23 6.78
CA GLU A 455 -48.01 19.45 5.46
C GLU A 455 -46.74 18.67 5.33
N PHE A 456 -45.86 18.67 6.35
CA PHE A 456 -44.64 17.80 6.41
C PHE A 456 -44.98 16.33 6.38
N ALA A 457 -46.02 15.88 7.12
CA ALA A 457 -46.45 14.50 7.09
C ALA A 457 -47.04 14.12 5.72
N LYS A 458 -47.70 15.01 5.03
CA LYS A 458 -48.19 14.80 3.64
C LYS A 458 -47.03 14.78 2.64
N GLU A 459 -46.02 15.60 2.80
CA GLU A 459 -44.82 15.61 1.93
C GLU A 459 -43.98 14.34 2.10
N VAL A 460 -43.79 13.86 3.34
CA VAL A 460 -43.13 12.60 3.63
C VAL A 460 -43.91 11.39 3.09
N THR A 461 -45.26 11.42 3.19
CA THR A 461 -46.09 10.33 2.66
C THR A 461 -46.25 10.40 1.14
N HIS A 462 -46.12 11.57 0.51
CA HIS A 462 -46.12 11.72 -0.93
C HIS A 462 -44.79 11.22 -1.54
N ASN A 463 -43.65 11.43 -0.86
CA ASN A 463 -42.35 10.89 -1.25
C ASN A 463 -42.21 9.37 -1.00
N ALA A 464 -42.98 8.80 -0.07
CA ALA A 464 -42.99 7.37 0.22
C ALA A 464 -43.81 6.51 -0.76
N LYS A 465 -44.60 7.13 -1.66
CA LYS A 465 -45.56 6.43 -2.56
C LYS A 465 -45.13 6.32 -4.02
N THR A 466 -43.90 6.70 -4.38
CA THR A 466 -43.39 6.32 -5.70
C THR A 466 -42.97 4.86 -5.66
N PRO A 467 -43.64 3.93 -6.38
CA PRO A 467 -43.21 2.53 -6.40
C PRO A 467 -41.77 2.50 -6.95
N ARG A 468 -40.84 1.92 -6.18
CA ARG A 468 -39.46 1.69 -6.67
C ARG A 468 -39.59 0.88 -7.94
N LYS A 469 -39.33 1.49 -9.10
CA LYS A 469 -39.30 0.80 -10.38
C LYS A 469 -38.34 -0.38 -10.25
N SER A 470 -38.74 -1.52 -10.76
CA SER A 470 -37.82 -2.67 -10.81
C SER A 470 -36.55 -2.30 -11.56
N PRO A 471 -35.36 -2.90 -11.25
CA PRO A 471 -34.10 -2.57 -11.94
C PRO A 471 -34.22 -2.63 -13.48
N LYS A 472 -35.05 -3.53 -14.00
CA LYS A 472 -35.34 -3.65 -15.45
C LYS A 472 -36.15 -2.46 -15.98
N GLU A 473 -37.20 -2.05 -15.28
CA GLU A 473 -38.04 -0.88 -15.65
C GLU A 473 -37.28 0.42 -15.53
N TRP A 474 -36.43 0.57 -14.48
CA TRP A 474 -35.57 1.73 -14.31
C TRP A 474 -34.58 1.82 -15.48
N TRP A 475 -33.98 0.70 -15.89
CA TRP A 475 -33.06 0.66 -17.03
C TRP A 475 -33.76 0.95 -18.34
N SER A 476 -34.93 0.35 -18.61
CA SER A 476 -35.66 0.56 -19.85
C SER A 476 -36.18 1.98 -20.01
N SER A 477 -36.53 2.66 -18.91
CA SER A 477 -37.05 4.03 -18.92
C SER A 477 -36.02 5.12 -19.24
N LYS A 478 -34.70 4.81 -19.22
CA LYS A 478 -33.66 5.80 -19.49
C LYS A 478 -33.44 6.01 -21.00
N PRO A 479 -33.21 7.26 -21.45
CA PRO A 479 -32.85 7.54 -22.83
C PRO A 479 -31.52 6.87 -23.21
N GLN A 480 -31.33 6.57 -24.50
CA GLN A 480 -30.16 5.83 -24.98
C GLN A 480 -28.84 6.54 -24.66
N THR A 481 -28.85 7.89 -24.65
CA THR A 481 -27.68 8.72 -24.28
C THR A 481 -27.26 8.55 -22.81
N GLU A 482 -28.22 8.44 -21.90
CA GLU A 482 -27.95 8.18 -20.47
C GLU A 482 -27.48 6.75 -20.25
N LYS A 483 -28.05 5.77 -20.95
CA LYS A 483 -27.57 4.38 -20.91
C LYS A 483 -26.12 4.28 -21.35
N SER A 484 -25.75 4.94 -22.46
CA SER A 484 -24.36 4.98 -22.91
C SER A 484 -23.42 5.62 -21.91
N LYS A 485 -23.80 6.71 -21.24
CA LYS A 485 -23.00 7.35 -20.21
C LYS A 485 -22.80 6.42 -19.00
N LEU A 486 -23.86 5.74 -18.53
CA LEU A 486 -23.78 4.79 -17.44
C LEU A 486 -22.90 3.58 -17.80
N ILE A 487 -23.04 3.00 -18.98
CA ILE A 487 -22.18 1.90 -19.44
C ILE A 487 -20.72 2.36 -19.49
N SER A 488 -20.45 3.51 -20.06
CA SER A 488 -19.09 4.08 -20.12
C SER A 488 -18.49 4.29 -18.74
N PHE A 489 -19.28 4.79 -17.80
CA PHE A 489 -18.86 4.99 -16.41
C PHE A 489 -18.49 3.66 -15.74
N TRP A 490 -19.34 2.64 -15.81
CA TRP A 490 -19.05 1.34 -15.23
C TRP A 490 -17.86 0.63 -15.88
N LEU A 491 -17.69 0.77 -17.21
CA LEU A 491 -16.52 0.26 -17.92
C LEU A 491 -15.23 0.96 -17.48
N ILE A 492 -15.28 2.25 -17.23
CA ILE A 492 -14.12 3.00 -16.71
C ILE A 492 -13.79 2.52 -15.30
N LEU A 493 -14.79 2.37 -14.40
CA LEU A 493 -14.55 1.85 -13.05
C LEU A 493 -14.00 0.41 -13.07
N ALA A 494 -14.54 -0.46 -13.91
CA ALA A 494 -14.04 -1.81 -14.09
C ALA A 494 -12.58 -1.81 -14.59
N SER A 495 -12.25 -0.94 -15.55
CA SER A 495 -10.89 -0.79 -16.05
C SER A 495 -9.93 -0.29 -14.97
N ILE A 496 -10.37 0.64 -14.12
CA ILE A 496 -9.60 1.15 -12.97
C ILE A 496 -9.41 0.02 -11.94
N PHE A 497 -10.46 -0.73 -11.64
CA PHE A 497 -10.39 -1.88 -10.74
C PHE A 497 -9.35 -2.90 -11.23
N MET A 498 -9.44 -3.33 -12.49
CA MET A 498 -8.48 -4.26 -13.08
C MET A 498 -7.05 -3.72 -13.11
N TRP A 499 -6.90 -2.41 -13.37
CA TRP A 499 -5.62 -1.73 -13.31
C TRP A 499 -4.99 -1.81 -11.92
N PHE A 500 -5.75 -1.43 -10.89
CA PHE A 500 -5.28 -1.50 -9.50
C PHE A 500 -5.02 -2.94 -9.06
N MET A 501 -5.75 -3.93 -9.57
CA MET A 501 -5.41 -5.34 -9.37
C MET A 501 -4.01 -5.65 -9.89
N GLY A 502 -3.72 -5.31 -11.15
CA GLY A 502 -2.38 -5.54 -11.73
C GLY A 502 -1.26 -4.83 -10.97
N TYR A 503 -1.47 -3.56 -10.60
CA TYR A 503 -0.52 -2.80 -9.79
C TYR A 503 -0.24 -3.46 -8.42
N ASN A 504 -1.31 -3.82 -7.71
CA ASN A 504 -1.17 -4.37 -6.35
C ASN A 504 -0.63 -5.81 -6.36
N ALA A 505 -0.90 -6.60 -7.39
CA ALA A 505 -0.29 -7.93 -7.55
C ALA A 505 1.24 -7.85 -7.57
N VAL A 506 1.79 -6.82 -8.21
CA VAL A 506 3.25 -6.61 -8.25
C VAL A 506 3.76 -5.97 -6.95
N SER A 507 3.13 -4.88 -6.49
CA SER A 507 3.64 -4.10 -5.36
C SER A 507 3.64 -4.88 -4.05
N SER A 508 2.59 -5.64 -3.75
CA SER A 508 2.50 -6.43 -2.50
C SER A 508 3.43 -7.64 -2.44
N ASN A 509 3.89 -8.12 -3.60
CA ASN A 509 4.80 -9.28 -3.64
C ASN A 509 6.24 -8.91 -4.04
N LEU A 510 6.51 -7.63 -4.28
CA LEU A 510 7.80 -7.17 -4.82
C LEU A 510 8.98 -7.56 -3.94
N SER A 511 8.90 -7.34 -2.64
CA SER A 511 9.98 -7.61 -1.69
C SER A 511 10.30 -9.11 -1.62
N VAL A 512 9.26 -9.94 -1.59
CA VAL A 512 9.41 -11.39 -1.55
C VAL A 512 9.92 -11.94 -2.88
N TYR A 513 9.40 -11.45 -4.00
CA TYR A 513 9.89 -11.84 -5.33
C TYR A 513 11.38 -11.53 -5.51
N THR A 514 11.81 -10.32 -5.13
CA THR A 514 13.22 -9.92 -5.27
C THR A 514 14.16 -10.71 -4.37
N THR A 515 13.74 -11.04 -3.15
CA THR A 515 14.56 -11.79 -2.21
C THR A 515 14.56 -13.30 -2.49
N LYS A 516 13.39 -13.88 -2.77
CA LYS A 516 13.27 -15.34 -3.02
C LYS A 516 13.57 -15.74 -4.45
N ALA A 517 12.90 -15.13 -5.42
CA ALA A 517 13.01 -15.57 -6.81
C ALA A 517 14.28 -15.05 -7.49
N LEU A 518 14.72 -13.83 -7.18
CA LEU A 518 15.95 -13.26 -7.73
C LEU A 518 17.18 -13.45 -6.83
N ASN A 519 17.01 -14.01 -5.63
CA ASN A 519 18.07 -14.21 -4.63
C ASN A 519 18.87 -12.92 -4.30
N LEU A 520 18.22 -11.76 -4.38
CA LEU A 520 18.82 -10.49 -4.00
C LEU A 520 18.75 -10.31 -2.49
N SER A 521 19.78 -9.72 -1.89
CA SER A 521 19.65 -9.30 -0.48
C SER A 521 18.51 -8.28 -0.32
N ALA A 522 17.83 -8.31 0.82
CA ALA A 522 16.73 -7.39 1.10
C ALA A 522 17.16 -5.92 1.00
N GLY A 523 18.44 -5.61 1.32
CA GLY A 523 19.03 -4.28 1.14
C GLY A 523 19.12 -3.87 -0.34
N VAL A 524 19.57 -4.74 -1.24
CA VAL A 524 19.60 -4.48 -2.69
C VAL A 524 18.19 -4.34 -3.25
N ALA A 525 17.27 -5.21 -2.87
CA ALA A 525 15.87 -5.15 -3.26
C ALA A 525 15.22 -3.81 -2.86
N SER A 526 15.56 -3.32 -1.66
CA SER A 526 15.07 -2.03 -1.18
C SER A 526 15.62 -0.85 -1.98
N ILE A 527 16.90 -0.85 -2.36
CA ILE A 527 17.48 0.21 -3.21
C ILE A 527 16.73 0.30 -4.54
N ILE A 528 16.52 -0.84 -5.20
CA ILE A 528 15.81 -0.90 -6.48
C ILE A 528 14.41 -0.29 -6.35
N SER A 529 13.67 -0.68 -5.31
CA SER A 529 12.33 -0.17 -5.03
C SER A 529 12.35 1.34 -4.72
N GLY A 530 13.30 1.79 -3.89
CA GLY A 530 13.44 3.19 -3.49
C GLY A 530 13.81 4.12 -4.61
N VAL A 531 14.77 3.72 -5.45
CA VAL A 531 15.17 4.48 -6.65
C VAL A 531 14.00 4.59 -7.61
N SER A 532 13.28 3.49 -7.85
CA SER A 532 12.09 3.48 -8.71
C SER A 532 11.02 4.42 -8.19
N MET A 533 10.74 4.41 -6.88
CA MET A 533 9.76 5.32 -6.26
C MET A 533 10.19 6.79 -6.33
N GLY A 534 11.48 7.08 -6.05
CA GLY A 534 12.01 8.45 -6.08
C GLY A 534 11.95 9.07 -7.47
N ILE A 535 12.39 8.33 -8.50
CA ILE A 535 12.30 8.78 -9.90
C ILE A 535 10.84 8.90 -10.33
N SER A 536 10.00 7.98 -9.90
CA SER A 536 8.57 8.01 -10.13
C SER A 536 7.91 9.28 -9.57
N ALA A 537 8.30 9.71 -8.37
CA ALA A 537 7.77 10.95 -7.79
C ALA A 537 8.12 12.19 -8.62
N ILE A 538 9.32 12.26 -9.19
CA ILE A 538 9.74 13.35 -10.09
C ILE A 538 8.94 13.33 -11.39
N ALA A 539 8.57 12.15 -11.87
CA ALA A 539 7.82 11.95 -13.11
C ALA A 539 6.40 12.53 -13.09
N PHE A 540 5.80 12.78 -11.92
CA PHE A 540 4.47 13.39 -11.81
C PHE A 540 4.34 14.70 -12.59
N ILE A 541 5.39 15.54 -12.58
CA ILE A 541 5.39 16.85 -13.24
C ILE A 541 5.30 16.71 -14.77
N PRO A 542 6.24 16.01 -15.46
CA PRO A 542 6.19 15.86 -16.91
C PRO A 542 4.98 15.06 -17.39
N VAL A 543 4.48 14.10 -16.59
CA VAL A 543 3.30 13.31 -16.92
C VAL A 543 2.03 14.17 -16.99
N GLY A 544 1.86 15.07 -16.01
CA GLY A 544 0.73 16.03 -16.04
C GLY A 544 0.74 16.90 -17.31
N TYR A 545 1.91 17.39 -17.70
CA TYR A 545 2.07 18.17 -18.94
C TYR A 545 1.80 17.33 -20.20
N MET A 546 2.29 16.11 -20.25
CA MET A 546 2.06 15.16 -21.34
C MET A 546 0.56 14.86 -21.50
N ALA A 547 -0.14 14.60 -20.40
CA ALA A 547 -1.58 14.34 -20.42
C ALA A 547 -2.40 15.51 -20.94
N ALA A 548 -2.02 16.74 -20.60
CA ALA A 548 -2.64 17.95 -21.13
C ALA A 548 -2.42 18.11 -22.65
N LYS A 549 -1.27 17.68 -23.19
CA LYS A 549 -0.90 17.87 -24.59
C LYS A 549 -1.46 16.79 -25.53
N ILE A 550 -1.38 15.51 -25.13
CA ILE A 550 -1.79 14.38 -26.01
C ILE A 550 -3.15 13.77 -25.64
N GLY A 551 -3.73 14.23 -24.52
CA GLY A 551 -5.00 13.75 -24.00
C GLY A 551 -4.86 12.54 -23.07
N ARG A 552 -5.78 12.44 -22.10
CA ARG A 552 -5.72 11.44 -21.02
C ARG A 552 -5.81 10.00 -21.52
N ARG A 553 -6.74 9.70 -22.43
CA ARG A 553 -6.92 8.34 -22.98
C ARG A 553 -5.64 7.81 -23.64
N LYS A 554 -4.99 8.62 -24.45
CA LYS A 554 -3.72 8.22 -25.11
C LYS A 554 -2.60 8.06 -24.10
N SER A 555 -2.51 8.95 -23.11
CA SER A 555 -1.52 8.85 -22.03
C SER A 555 -1.68 7.55 -21.24
N ILE A 556 -2.90 7.18 -20.86
CA ILE A 556 -3.18 5.92 -20.15
C ILE A 556 -2.76 4.71 -21.00
N ILE A 557 -3.09 4.68 -22.29
CA ILE A 557 -2.71 3.57 -23.19
C ILE A 557 -1.19 3.45 -23.27
N ILE A 558 -0.47 4.56 -23.39
CA ILE A 558 1.01 4.57 -23.40
C ILE A 558 1.54 4.04 -22.08
N GLY A 559 1.02 4.51 -20.93
CA GLY A 559 1.42 4.06 -19.61
C GLY A 559 1.22 2.56 -19.42
N PHE A 560 0.07 2.02 -19.81
CA PHE A 560 -0.20 0.59 -19.80
C PHE A 560 0.76 -0.19 -20.71
N GLY A 561 0.96 0.28 -21.93
CA GLY A 561 1.88 -0.36 -22.87
C GLY A 561 3.29 -0.46 -22.29
N MET A 562 3.80 0.62 -21.70
CA MET A 562 5.11 0.64 -21.04
C MET A 562 5.19 -0.37 -19.90
N ALA A 563 4.17 -0.42 -19.03
CA ALA A 563 4.14 -1.34 -17.89
C ALA A 563 4.10 -2.81 -18.37
N VAL A 564 3.22 -3.15 -19.29
CA VAL A 564 3.10 -4.52 -19.85
C VAL A 564 4.39 -4.96 -20.50
N VAL A 565 4.97 -4.15 -21.39
CA VAL A 565 6.24 -4.49 -22.05
C VAL A 565 7.35 -4.69 -21.02
N SER A 566 7.44 -3.83 -20.00
CA SER A 566 8.46 -3.96 -18.96
C SER A 566 8.31 -5.25 -18.16
N PHE A 567 7.09 -5.62 -17.77
CA PHE A 567 6.86 -6.88 -17.04
C PHE A 567 7.15 -8.11 -17.91
N VAL A 568 6.83 -8.07 -19.20
CA VAL A 568 7.21 -9.13 -20.15
C VAL A 568 8.74 -9.24 -20.25
N LEU A 569 9.45 -8.11 -20.31
CA LEU A 569 10.92 -8.11 -20.34
C LEU A 569 11.52 -8.63 -19.02
N ILE A 570 10.94 -8.29 -17.86
CA ILE A 570 11.35 -8.87 -16.58
C ILE A 570 11.19 -10.38 -16.63
N PHE A 571 10.04 -10.88 -17.04
CA PHE A 571 9.77 -12.30 -17.13
C PHE A 571 10.70 -13.03 -18.10
N ALA A 572 11.00 -12.44 -19.24
CA ALA A 572 11.82 -13.06 -20.29
C ALA A 572 13.32 -13.05 -19.98
N PHE A 573 13.85 -11.96 -19.43
CA PHE A 573 15.29 -11.72 -19.34
C PHE A 573 15.86 -11.69 -17.94
N VAL A 574 15.04 -11.46 -16.89
CA VAL A 574 15.53 -11.44 -15.51
C VAL A 574 15.49 -12.85 -14.94
N ARG A 575 16.65 -13.41 -14.72
CA ARG A 575 16.82 -14.77 -14.15
C ARG A 575 17.74 -14.71 -12.93
N PRO A 576 17.51 -15.54 -11.90
CA PRO A 576 18.42 -15.63 -10.77
C PRO A 576 19.82 -16.09 -11.24
N ASN A 577 20.83 -15.32 -10.88
CA ASN A 577 22.23 -15.66 -11.12
C ASN A 577 23.09 -14.99 -10.04
N ASN A 578 23.81 -15.78 -9.24
CA ASN A 578 24.62 -15.29 -8.12
C ASN A 578 25.81 -14.43 -8.57
N GLU A 579 26.29 -14.61 -9.79
CA GLU A 579 27.56 -14.01 -10.22
C GLU A 579 27.38 -12.68 -10.93
N ALA A 580 26.18 -12.34 -11.35
CA ALA A 580 25.95 -11.18 -12.18
C ALA A 580 25.10 -10.13 -11.47
N ILE A 581 25.66 -8.94 -11.30
CA ILE A 581 24.91 -7.71 -11.05
C ILE A 581 23.87 -7.48 -12.18
N ILE A 582 24.08 -8.07 -13.35
CA ILE A 582 23.25 -7.91 -14.55
C ILE A 582 21.76 -8.18 -14.32
N PRO A 583 21.32 -9.30 -13.70
CA PRO A 583 19.89 -9.50 -13.44
C PRO A 583 19.28 -8.44 -12.52
N ALA A 584 20.00 -7.99 -11.50
CA ALA A 584 19.55 -6.93 -10.60
C ALA A 584 19.43 -5.59 -11.33
N VAL A 585 20.39 -5.24 -12.19
CA VAL A 585 20.39 -4.02 -13.00
C VAL A 585 19.27 -4.06 -14.05
N LEU A 586 19.09 -5.19 -14.74
CA LEU A 586 18.00 -5.37 -15.70
C LEU A 586 16.64 -5.27 -15.02
N PHE A 587 16.49 -5.91 -13.87
CA PHE A 587 15.28 -5.80 -13.05
C PHE A 587 15.02 -4.35 -12.66
N ALA A 588 16.03 -3.64 -12.12
CA ALA A 588 15.90 -2.25 -11.74
C ALA A 588 15.48 -1.36 -12.92
N LEU A 589 16.10 -1.54 -14.08
CA LEU A 589 15.80 -0.78 -15.29
C LEU A 589 14.36 -1.03 -15.77
N PHE A 590 13.97 -2.28 -15.92
CA PHE A 590 12.63 -2.62 -16.40
C PHE A 590 11.56 -2.25 -15.38
N TYR A 591 11.82 -2.44 -14.09
CA TYR A 591 10.91 -2.04 -13.02
C TYR A 591 10.73 -0.51 -12.96
N LEU A 592 11.81 0.24 -13.21
CA LEU A 592 11.73 1.70 -13.33
C LEU A 592 10.83 2.13 -14.50
N ILE A 593 10.97 1.51 -15.68
CA ILE A 593 10.14 1.80 -16.85
C ILE A 593 8.67 1.42 -16.57
N ALA A 594 8.44 0.29 -15.90
CA ALA A 594 7.11 -0.10 -15.43
C ALA A 594 6.53 0.96 -14.50
N GLY A 595 7.31 1.43 -13.51
CA GLY A 595 6.92 2.48 -12.57
C GLY A 595 6.50 3.78 -13.27
N PHE A 596 7.22 4.22 -14.30
CA PHE A 596 6.82 5.35 -15.14
C PHE A 596 5.46 5.11 -15.82
N GLY A 597 5.29 3.94 -16.42
CA GLY A 597 4.02 3.55 -17.05
C GLY A 597 2.85 3.58 -16.06
N LEU A 598 3.08 3.06 -14.85
CA LEU A 598 2.11 3.02 -13.77
C LEU A 598 1.69 4.42 -13.31
N ILE A 599 2.63 5.37 -13.20
CA ILE A 599 2.33 6.75 -12.83
C ILE A 599 1.54 7.47 -13.92
N ILE A 600 1.93 7.28 -15.18
CA ILE A 600 1.20 7.86 -16.31
C ILE A 600 -0.27 7.43 -16.27
N ALA A 601 -0.55 6.18 -15.99
CA ALA A 601 -1.92 5.68 -15.86
C ALA A 601 -2.60 6.26 -14.61
N ASN A 602 -1.97 6.19 -13.44
CA ASN A 602 -2.55 6.57 -12.15
C ASN A 602 -2.95 8.06 -12.09
N VAL A 603 -2.07 8.97 -12.56
CA VAL A 603 -2.34 10.42 -12.59
C VAL A 603 -3.58 10.77 -13.42
N ASN A 604 -3.87 9.98 -14.45
CA ASN A 604 -4.95 10.25 -15.39
C ASN A 604 -6.28 9.58 -15.06
N THR A 605 -6.29 8.54 -14.22
CA THR A 605 -7.51 7.75 -13.91
C THR A 605 -8.52 8.52 -13.07
N PHE A 606 -8.10 9.17 -11.99
CA PHE A 606 -9.00 9.94 -11.13
C PHE A 606 -9.69 11.12 -11.84
N PRO A 607 -8.96 11.99 -12.54
CA PRO A 607 -9.59 13.06 -13.32
C PRO A 607 -10.55 12.55 -14.40
N MET A 608 -10.28 11.38 -14.99
CA MET A 608 -11.15 10.78 -16.02
C MET A 608 -12.53 10.39 -15.45
N VAL A 609 -12.60 9.96 -14.20
CA VAL A 609 -13.86 9.67 -13.50
C VAL A 609 -14.60 10.97 -13.13
N THR A 610 -13.86 11.94 -12.58
CA THR A 610 -14.47 13.19 -12.13
C THR A 610 -14.95 14.09 -13.27
N GLU A 611 -14.39 13.97 -14.48
CA GLU A 611 -14.89 14.67 -15.68
C GLU A 611 -16.27 14.20 -16.13
N LEU A 612 -16.71 13.00 -15.74
CA LEU A 612 -18.06 12.51 -16.03
C LEU A 612 -19.10 13.03 -15.05
N SER A 613 -18.67 13.67 -13.98
CA SER A 613 -19.55 14.19 -12.93
C SER A 613 -19.92 15.66 -13.15
N THR A 614 -21.02 16.08 -12.54
CA THR A 614 -21.39 17.50 -12.37
C THR A 614 -20.89 18.00 -11.02
N SER A 615 -20.90 19.31 -10.80
CA SER A 615 -20.54 19.90 -9.50
C SER A 615 -21.35 19.32 -8.32
N ALA A 616 -22.60 18.97 -8.55
CA ALA A 616 -23.47 18.34 -7.55
C ALA A 616 -23.18 16.86 -7.30
N THR A 617 -22.51 16.16 -8.22
CA THR A 617 -22.30 14.70 -8.14
C THR A 617 -20.82 14.30 -8.03
N VAL A 618 -19.89 15.26 -8.03
CA VAL A 618 -18.45 15.00 -8.01
C VAL A 618 -18.02 14.18 -6.79
N GLY A 619 -18.60 14.43 -5.62
CA GLY A 619 -18.33 13.67 -4.40
C GLY A 619 -18.74 12.20 -4.53
N GLN A 620 -19.90 11.93 -5.13
CA GLN A 620 -20.39 10.58 -5.37
C GLN A 620 -19.48 9.81 -6.35
N TYR A 621 -19.06 10.44 -7.46
CA TYR A 621 -18.15 9.84 -8.44
C TYR A 621 -16.75 9.59 -7.86
N THR A 622 -16.28 10.49 -7.01
CA THR A 622 -15.05 10.30 -6.21
C THR A 622 -15.19 9.09 -5.29
N GLY A 623 -16.34 8.94 -4.62
CA GLY A 623 -16.63 7.77 -3.78
C GLY A 623 -16.59 6.46 -4.56
N TYR A 624 -17.19 6.39 -5.74
CA TYR A 624 -17.14 5.20 -6.60
C TYR A 624 -15.70 4.89 -7.07
N TYR A 625 -14.90 5.90 -7.39
CA TYR A 625 -13.50 5.72 -7.73
C TYR A 625 -12.72 5.08 -6.57
N TYR A 626 -12.84 5.61 -5.35
CA TYR A 626 -12.17 5.03 -4.19
C TYR A 626 -12.70 3.64 -3.84
N MET A 627 -14.00 3.40 -3.99
CA MET A 627 -14.57 2.06 -3.79
C MET A 627 -13.92 1.05 -4.76
N ALA A 628 -13.80 1.37 -6.04
CA ALA A 628 -13.17 0.51 -7.03
C ALA A 628 -11.69 0.26 -6.71
N THR A 629 -10.93 1.31 -6.39
CA THR A 629 -9.48 1.19 -6.11
C THR A 629 -9.20 0.44 -4.81
N MET A 630 -9.93 0.73 -3.72
CA MET A 630 -9.74 0.07 -2.43
C MET A 630 -10.18 -1.40 -2.45
N SER A 631 -11.29 -1.71 -3.15
CA SER A 631 -11.71 -3.10 -3.34
C SER A 631 -10.68 -3.91 -4.13
N ALA A 632 -10.10 -3.34 -5.19
CA ALA A 632 -9.02 -3.98 -5.91
C ALA A 632 -7.80 -4.24 -5.01
N GLN A 633 -7.39 -3.23 -4.22
CA GLN A 633 -6.26 -3.33 -3.29
C GLN A 633 -6.50 -4.36 -2.19
N ALA A 634 -7.72 -4.51 -1.70
CA ALA A 634 -8.05 -5.49 -0.67
C ALA A 634 -8.01 -6.94 -1.19
N ILE A 635 -8.53 -7.17 -2.40
CA ILE A 635 -8.72 -8.52 -2.95
C ILE A 635 -7.44 -9.04 -3.63
N THR A 636 -6.69 -8.16 -4.29
CA THR A 636 -5.57 -8.57 -5.16
C THR A 636 -4.45 -9.32 -4.46
N PRO A 637 -3.96 -8.90 -3.26
CA PRO A 637 -2.86 -9.62 -2.61
C PRO A 637 -3.21 -11.07 -2.31
N PHE A 638 -4.46 -11.34 -1.93
CA PHE A 638 -4.94 -12.69 -1.71
C PHE A 638 -5.02 -13.52 -2.99
N ILE A 639 -5.62 -12.97 -4.06
CA ILE A 639 -5.72 -13.65 -5.36
C ILE A 639 -4.32 -13.89 -5.96
N ALA A 640 -3.44 -12.89 -5.91
CA ALA A 640 -2.06 -13.04 -6.37
C ALA A 640 -1.32 -14.12 -5.58
N GLY A 641 -1.52 -14.17 -4.25
CA GLY A 641 -0.96 -15.20 -3.40
C GLY A 641 -1.45 -16.60 -3.77
N LEU A 642 -2.76 -16.78 -4.00
CA LEU A 642 -3.33 -18.06 -4.46
C LEU A 642 -2.74 -18.50 -5.81
N ILE A 643 -2.56 -17.57 -6.74
CA ILE A 643 -1.94 -17.86 -8.03
C ILE A 643 -0.49 -18.29 -7.83
N MET A 644 0.26 -17.58 -6.98
CA MET A 644 1.66 -17.92 -6.69
C MET A 644 1.81 -19.26 -5.96
N ASP A 645 0.89 -19.65 -5.09
CA ASP A 645 0.91 -20.94 -4.41
C ASP A 645 0.62 -22.12 -5.36
N HIS A 646 -0.07 -21.89 -6.49
CA HIS A 646 -0.43 -22.92 -7.46
C HIS A 646 0.43 -22.91 -8.74
N ILE A 647 1.04 -21.80 -9.08
CA ILE A 647 1.90 -21.64 -10.24
C ILE A 647 3.33 -21.49 -9.70
N SER A 648 4.22 -22.43 -10.07
CA SER A 648 5.64 -22.37 -9.73
C SER A 648 6.20 -20.93 -9.68
N ASN A 649 7.04 -20.66 -8.70
CA ASN A 649 7.65 -19.34 -8.39
C ASN A 649 8.55 -18.77 -9.51
N ARG A 650 8.00 -18.54 -10.66
CA ARG A 650 8.65 -17.82 -11.76
C ARG A 650 8.29 -16.33 -11.74
#